data_6d2dc90e44d80f44101b9c6fb031b3ab
#
_entry.id   6d2dc90e44d80f44101b9c6fb031b3ab
#
_cell.length_a   1.000
_cell.length_b   1.000
_cell.length_c   1.000
_cell.angle_alpha   90.00
_cell.angle_beta   90.00
_cell.angle_gamma   90.00
#
_symmetry.space_group_name_H-M   'P 1'
#
loop_
_entity.id
_entity.type
_entity.pdbx_description
1 polymer ?
#
loop_
_entity_poly.entity_id
_entity_poly.type
_entity_poly.pdbx_seq_one_letter_code
_entity_poly.pdbx_strand_id
1 'polypeptide(L)'
;MIGFEEALAATLAAIEPLQGEEMAPIAGLTGRVAAGDLLAPHDSPAVDISLKDGYAVQSAHVASASPDRPVSLRLVGQVAAGGIFTGELRSGETVRILSGAPLPAGADAILAEEFAVCEGEYVIARADAAPGRNILPRAADLARGQLLIPAGTVLRPAQVGLLAAAGYREVPVRRRPRIGLIATGDELVAVGEGSRQPGQAVPGSSQVFPSNLATMAAWCTHYGLATSEAVIGDDPAVLRATLLRMLEDNDAVLTSGGAWTSERDLVAGILGELGWREIYHRVRLGPGKGVGFGMWHGKPVFILPGGPASNQMAFLQLALPGLHRLMGHPHPGLPVRSARLASAIGGQLNWTEFVEGRFSWDGPTLCITPGKGRSRLRSMAACEGYIKVPEEVETLAAGTVVPVQVLPDVPALHSEPAHPSTAPESRHPEWSAESRHSEWSAESRHPERRAVGPQSKEPNASESAHPSTALQGDRKARPSAQDASSAPLPLIVSFVAWSGTGKTTFLERLLPELKALGLKVGVLKHHAHATTFDVPGKDTYRMAAAGADVVAGVGAAQTAVFIPGDASGDIEGVIRHYLGDMDLVITEGYKRGRYPKIEVYRSEWAAVDGRGAGLLCRPDELLALVSDVTVSLPAAIPQFGLEENRAVAQFLAGLAVARGASTLPGRA
;
A
#
# COMPACT_ATOMS: atom_id res chain seq x y z
N MET A 1 8.03 -16.07 33.54
CA MET A 1 7.20 -15.24 32.62
C MET A 1 8.13 -14.26 31.90
N ILE A 2 8.15 -14.29 30.57
CA ILE A 2 9.03 -13.49 29.73
C ILE A 2 8.22 -12.41 28.97
N GLY A 3 8.91 -11.43 28.36
CA GLY A 3 8.28 -10.42 27.49
C GLY A 3 7.75 -11.04 26.20
N PHE A 4 6.83 -10.33 25.54
CA PHE A 4 6.26 -10.80 24.28
C PHE A 4 7.32 -10.87 23.17
N GLU A 5 8.16 -9.86 23.02
CA GLU A 5 9.20 -9.84 21.98
C GLU A 5 10.24 -10.96 22.19
N GLU A 6 10.59 -11.21 23.44
CA GLU A 6 11.49 -12.30 23.82
C GLU A 6 10.88 -13.67 23.50
N ALA A 7 9.58 -13.86 23.78
CA ALA A 7 8.85 -15.08 23.45
C ALA A 7 8.78 -15.32 21.95
N LEU A 8 8.46 -14.27 21.17
CA LEU A 8 8.40 -14.34 19.71
C LEU A 8 9.77 -14.66 19.12
N ALA A 9 10.82 -13.99 19.58
CA ALA A 9 12.19 -14.26 19.15
C ALA A 9 12.63 -15.69 19.47
N ALA A 10 12.34 -16.19 20.69
CA ALA A 10 12.63 -17.56 21.10
C ALA A 10 11.86 -18.59 20.25
N THR A 11 10.59 -18.31 19.93
CA THR A 11 9.77 -19.16 19.04
C THR A 11 10.41 -19.28 17.65
N LEU A 12 10.74 -18.14 17.04
CA LEU A 12 11.32 -18.10 15.68
C LEU A 12 12.72 -18.70 15.62
N ALA A 13 13.51 -18.55 16.69
CA ALA A 13 14.85 -19.13 16.79
C ALA A 13 14.86 -20.65 16.99
N ALA A 14 13.85 -21.19 17.70
CA ALA A 14 13.77 -22.62 18.00
C ALA A 14 13.22 -23.44 16.83
N ILE A 15 12.47 -22.83 15.91
CA ILE A 15 11.80 -23.53 14.81
C ILE A 15 12.63 -23.42 13.54
N GLU A 16 13.10 -24.54 13.05
CA GLU A 16 13.70 -24.64 11.71
C GLU A 16 12.62 -24.89 10.65
N PRO A 17 12.78 -24.35 9.45
CA PRO A 17 11.90 -24.66 8.33
C PRO A 17 11.86 -26.19 8.09
N LEU A 18 10.65 -26.68 7.85
CA LEU A 18 10.44 -28.10 7.61
C LEU A 18 11.28 -28.57 6.42
N GLN A 19 12.04 -29.64 6.63
CA GLN A 19 12.86 -30.22 5.59
C GLN A 19 12.00 -31.00 4.58
N GLY A 20 12.47 -31.04 3.34
CA GLY A 20 11.81 -31.71 2.23
C GLY A 20 11.05 -30.77 1.32
N GLU A 21 10.94 -31.22 0.11
CA GLU A 21 10.21 -30.55 -0.97
C GLU A 21 9.21 -31.51 -1.60
N GLU A 22 8.22 -30.96 -2.25
CA GLU A 22 7.26 -31.71 -3.05
C GLU A 22 7.02 -31.01 -4.38
N MET A 23 6.72 -31.80 -5.41
CA MET A 23 6.33 -31.26 -6.70
C MET A 23 4.84 -30.89 -6.64
N ALA A 24 4.54 -29.59 -6.78
CA ALA A 24 3.17 -29.10 -6.78
C ALA A 24 2.76 -28.67 -8.20
N PRO A 25 1.55 -29.09 -8.66
CA PRO A 25 1.02 -28.68 -9.96
C PRO A 25 0.78 -27.17 -10.00
N ILE A 26 0.90 -26.59 -11.20
CA ILE A 26 0.79 -25.13 -11.41
C ILE A 26 -0.49 -24.53 -10.80
N ALA A 27 -1.61 -25.25 -10.88
CA ALA A 27 -2.90 -24.82 -10.34
C ALA A 27 -2.94 -24.72 -8.80
N GLY A 28 -2.00 -25.36 -8.09
CA GLY A 28 -1.93 -25.41 -6.61
C GLY A 28 -0.84 -24.56 -6.01
N LEU A 29 -0.18 -23.69 -6.78
CA LEU A 29 1.03 -22.99 -6.34
C LEU A 29 0.79 -21.75 -5.48
N THR A 30 -0.35 -21.10 -5.59
CA THR A 30 -0.62 -19.86 -4.84
C THR A 30 -0.47 -20.10 -3.33
N GLY A 31 0.35 -19.25 -2.68
CA GLY A 31 0.67 -19.36 -1.25
C GLY A 31 1.67 -20.47 -0.89
N ARG A 32 2.24 -21.20 -1.89
CA ARG A 32 3.35 -22.14 -1.65
C ARG A 32 4.68 -21.37 -1.64
N VAL A 33 5.67 -21.95 -0.96
CA VAL A 33 7.03 -21.40 -0.89
C VAL A 33 7.92 -22.17 -1.87
N ALA A 34 8.58 -21.48 -2.79
CA ALA A 34 9.53 -22.10 -3.72
C ALA A 34 10.67 -22.78 -2.94
N ALA A 35 10.94 -24.05 -3.25
CA ALA A 35 11.97 -24.82 -2.55
C ALA A 35 13.39 -24.47 -3.01
N GLY A 36 13.55 -24.11 -4.27
CA GLY A 36 14.81 -23.71 -4.91
C GLY A 36 14.61 -22.56 -5.89
N ASP A 37 15.70 -22.11 -6.46
CA ASP A 37 15.70 -21.12 -7.54
C ASP A 37 15.05 -21.71 -8.80
N LEU A 38 14.07 -20.98 -9.36
CA LEU A 38 13.36 -21.39 -10.57
C LEU A 38 13.89 -20.56 -11.75
N LEU A 39 14.46 -21.25 -12.73
CA LEU A 39 15.13 -20.64 -13.88
C LEU A 39 14.27 -20.80 -15.13
N ALA A 40 14.38 -19.88 -16.09
CA ALA A 40 13.75 -20.03 -17.40
C ALA A 40 14.36 -21.23 -18.16
N PRO A 41 13.59 -22.27 -18.53
CA PRO A 41 14.13 -23.44 -19.23
C PRO A 41 14.40 -23.17 -20.71
N HIS A 42 13.78 -22.14 -21.30
CA HIS A 42 13.90 -21.74 -22.70
C HIS A 42 13.72 -20.22 -22.84
N ASP A 43 14.03 -19.70 -24.02
CA ASP A 43 13.74 -18.31 -24.36
C ASP A 43 12.24 -18.11 -24.66
N SER A 44 11.69 -16.96 -24.26
CA SER A 44 10.35 -16.53 -24.64
C SER A 44 10.40 -15.05 -25.06
N PRO A 45 9.92 -14.70 -26.26
CA PRO A 45 9.61 -15.63 -27.35
C PRO A 45 10.87 -16.38 -27.82
N ALA A 46 10.68 -17.55 -28.44
CA ALA A 46 11.78 -18.39 -28.90
C ALA A 46 12.51 -17.85 -30.16
N VAL A 47 11.85 -16.93 -30.87
CA VAL A 47 12.32 -16.19 -32.05
C VAL A 47 11.78 -14.78 -32.00
N ASP A 48 12.29 -13.87 -32.82
CA ASP A 48 11.70 -12.55 -32.99
C ASP A 48 10.27 -12.66 -33.50
N ILE A 49 9.33 -11.91 -32.90
CA ILE A 49 7.90 -11.94 -33.25
C ILE A 49 7.36 -10.54 -33.48
N SER A 50 6.27 -10.43 -34.25
CA SER A 50 5.58 -9.17 -34.44
C SER A 50 4.76 -8.75 -33.20
N LEU A 51 4.87 -7.48 -32.81
CA LEU A 51 4.02 -6.84 -31.79
C LEU A 51 2.71 -6.26 -32.37
N LYS A 52 2.63 -6.16 -33.72
CA LYS A 52 1.51 -5.51 -34.41
C LYS A 52 1.08 -6.32 -35.62
N ASP A 53 -0.19 -6.19 -35.98
CA ASP A 53 -0.66 -6.59 -37.29
C ASP A 53 -0.10 -5.60 -38.33
N GLY A 54 0.37 -6.11 -39.46
CA GLY A 54 0.99 -5.27 -40.48
C GLY A 54 1.77 -6.07 -41.50
N TYR A 55 2.90 -5.54 -41.91
CA TYR A 55 3.72 -6.05 -43.00
C TYR A 55 5.20 -6.13 -42.59
N ALA A 56 5.75 -7.32 -42.69
CA ALA A 56 7.18 -7.54 -42.47
C ALA A 56 7.96 -6.96 -43.64
N VAL A 57 8.92 -6.08 -43.36
CA VAL A 57 9.67 -5.33 -44.38
C VAL A 57 11.15 -5.34 -44.08
N GLN A 58 11.94 -5.05 -45.09
CA GLN A 58 13.32 -4.60 -44.95
C GLN A 58 13.25 -3.07 -44.74
N SER A 59 13.67 -2.59 -43.58
CA SER A 59 13.59 -1.17 -43.20
C SER A 59 14.20 -0.21 -44.22
N ALA A 60 15.32 -0.63 -44.83
CA ALA A 60 16.00 0.13 -45.85
C ALA A 60 15.13 0.44 -47.10
N HIS A 61 14.19 -0.45 -47.45
CA HIS A 61 13.31 -0.26 -48.61
C HIS A 61 12.18 0.71 -48.34
N VAL A 62 11.74 0.86 -47.12
CA VAL A 62 10.67 1.77 -46.72
C VAL A 62 11.20 3.05 -46.06
N ALA A 63 12.52 3.22 -45.97
CA ALA A 63 13.14 4.35 -45.28
C ALA A 63 12.71 5.73 -45.83
N SER A 64 12.37 5.83 -47.13
CA SER A 64 11.88 7.07 -47.75
C SER A 64 10.37 7.14 -47.93
N ALA A 65 9.63 6.14 -47.42
CA ALA A 65 8.18 6.09 -47.58
C ALA A 65 7.50 7.18 -46.75
N SER A 66 6.58 7.89 -47.39
CA SER A 66 5.72 8.89 -46.77
C SER A 66 4.37 8.94 -47.51
N PRO A 67 3.34 9.59 -46.96
CA PRO A 67 2.07 9.79 -47.68
C PRO A 67 2.22 10.40 -49.08
N ASP A 68 3.18 11.34 -49.24
CA ASP A 68 3.45 12.01 -50.51
C ASP A 68 4.41 11.25 -51.42
N ARG A 69 5.15 10.29 -50.84
CA ARG A 69 6.14 9.45 -51.54
C ARG A 69 5.99 7.99 -51.11
N PRO A 70 4.87 7.34 -51.45
CA PRO A 70 4.67 5.94 -51.07
C PRO A 70 5.62 4.99 -51.79
N VAL A 71 5.92 3.86 -51.12
CA VAL A 71 6.76 2.78 -51.65
C VAL A 71 5.88 1.56 -51.89
N SER A 72 5.95 0.99 -53.09
CA SER A 72 5.23 -0.22 -53.46
C SER A 72 6.09 -1.46 -53.20
N LEU A 73 5.55 -2.44 -52.48
CA LEU A 73 6.18 -3.74 -52.15
C LEU A 73 5.30 -4.88 -52.65
N ARG A 74 5.89 -5.92 -53.21
CA ARG A 74 5.16 -7.10 -53.66
C ARG A 74 4.78 -7.99 -52.45
N LEU A 75 3.50 -8.30 -52.27
CA LEU A 75 3.03 -9.20 -51.24
C LEU A 75 3.28 -10.65 -51.64
N VAL A 76 4.19 -11.33 -50.93
CA VAL A 76 4.61 -12.71 -51.25
C VAL A 76 4.04 -13.78 -50.32
N GLY A 77 3.28 -13.39 -49.30
CA GLY A 77 2.66 -14.32 -48.41
C GLY A 77 2.08 -13.70 -47.17
N GLN A 78 1.59 -14.56 -46.27
CA GLN A 78 1.05 -14.16 -44.97
C GLN A 78 1.49 -15.14 -43.90
N VAL A 79 1.71 -14.65 -42.68
CA VAL A 79 2.02 -15.48 -41.51
C VAL A 79 1.25 -14.97 -40.29
N ALA A 80 0.69 -15.90 -39.51
CA ALA A 80 -0.01 -15.64 -38.26
C ALA A 80 0.70 -16.32 -37.08
N ALA A 81 0.30 -16.01 -35.86
CA ALA A 81 0.81 -16.67 -34.67
C ALA A 81 0.67 -18.19 -34.78
N GLY A 82 1.74 -18.92 -34.43
CA GLY A 82 1.82 -20.37 -34.60
C GLY A 82 2.14 -20.86 -36.02
N GLY A 83 2.12 -19.97 -37.03
CA GLY A 83 2.56 -20.26 -38.39
C GLY A 83 4.06 -19.97 -38.60
N ILE A 84 4.60 -20.43 -39.73
CA ILE A 84 5.99 -20.16 -40.17
C ILE A 84 5.96 -19.76 -41.64
N PHE A 85 6.58 -18.65 -41.99
CA PHE A 85 6.86 -18.30 -43.37
C PHE A 85 8.17 -18.99 -43.81
N THR A 86 8.10 -19.87 -44.79
CA THR A 86 9.24 -20.72 -45.21
C THR A 86 10.17 -20.08 -46.23
N GLY A 87 9.89 -18.85 -46.66
CA GLY A 87 10.71 -18.09 -47.60
C GLY A 87 11.63 -17.10 -46.88
N GLU A 88 12.56 -16.53 -47.68
CA GLU A 88 13.34 -15.37 -47.30
C GLU A 88 12.80 -14.13 -48.03
N LEU A 89 12.60 -13.04 -47.32
CA LEU A 89 12.12 -11.78 -47.88
C LEU A 89 13.18 -11.13 -48.73
N ARG A 90 12.88 -10.93 -50.02
CA ARG A 90 13.82 -10.31 -50.98
C ARG A 90 13.54 -8.79 -51.06
N SER A 91 14.45 -8.10 -51.74
CA SER A 91 14.30 -6.66 -52.02
C SER A 91 13.00 -6.37 -52.76
N GLY A 92 12.21 -5.40 -52.22
CA GLY A 92 10.92 -5.02 -52.80
C GLY A 92 9.75 -5.97 -52.49
N GLU A 93 9.95 -6.94 -51.63
CA GLU A 93 8.89 -7.87 -51.18
C GLU A 93 8.44 -7.54 -49.75
N THR A 94 7.23 -8.01 -49.41
CA THR A 94 6.68 -7.95 -48.08
C THR A 94 5.80 -9.18 -47.78
N VAL A 95 5.69 -9.53 -46.50
CA VAL A 95 4.82 -10.58 -46.01
C VAL A 95 3.82 -9.95 -45.02
N ARG A 96 2.55 -10.21 -45.22
CA ARG A 96 1.55 -9.83 -44.21
C ARG A 96 1.81 -10.64 -42.94
N ILE A 97 1.94 -9.93 -41.82
CA ILE A 97 2.25 -10.54 -40.52
C ILE A 97 1.22 -10.12 -39.49
N LEU A 98 0.72 -11.09 -38.72
CA LEU A 98 -0.18 -10.82 -37.59
C LEU A 98 0.61 -10.82 -36.27
N SER A 99 0.09 -10.11 -35.29
CA SER A 99 0.67 -10.01 -33.95
C SER A 99 0.94 -11.40 -33.36
N GLY A 100 2.12 -11.57 -32.76
CA GLY A 100 2.60 -12.85 -32.23
C GLY A 100 3.18 -13.82 -33.27
N ALA A 101 3.15 -13.49 -34.56
CA ALA A 101 3.77 -14.32 -35.59
C ALA A 101 5.28 -14.17 -35.62
N PRO A 102 6.05 -15.26 -35.95
CA PRO A 102 7.48 -15.20 -36.15
C PRO A 102 7.85 -14.25 -37.28
N LEU A 103 8.93 -13.49 -37.09
CA LEU A 103 9.46 -12.59 -38.09
C LEU A 103 10.02 -13.43 -39.28
N PRO A 104 9.58 -13.17 -40.53
CA PRO A 104 10.16 -13.81 -41.71
C PRO A 104 11.67 -13.52 -41.86
N ALA A 105 12.43 -14.51 -42.29
CA ALA A 105 13.85 -14.33 -42.60
C ALA A 105 14.02 -13.21 -43.65
N GLY A 106 15.01 -12.34 -43.45
CA GLY A 106 15.26 -11.19 -44.31
C GLY A 106 14.48 -9.92 -43.96
N ALA A 107 13.48 -9.99 -43.08
CA ALA A 107 12.82 -8.80 -42.53
C ALA A 107 13.55 -8.30 -41.27
N ASP A 108 13.57 -6.99 -41.05
CA ASP A 108 14.18 -6.35 -39.90
C ASP A 108 13.23 -5.30 -39.22
N ALA A 109 12.01 -5.13 -39.76
CA ALA A 109 11.00 -4.25 -39.20
C ALA A 109 9.58 -4.69 -39.58
N ILE A 110 8.58 -4.21 -38.78
CA ILE A 110 7.17 -4.37 -39.09
C ILE A 110 6.57 -2.98 -39.34
N LEU A 111 6.08 -2.77 -40.56
CA LEU A 111 5.22 -1.63 -40.89
C LEU A 111 3.80 -1.96 -40.43
N ALA A 112 3.28 -1.22 -39.47
CA ALA A 112 1.93 -1.45 -38.95
C ALA A 112 0.86 -1.23 -40.04
N GLU A 113 -0.24 -1.98 -39.96
CA GLU A 113 -1.29 -2.02 -40.99
C GLU A 113 -1.87 -0.64 -41.28
N GLU A 114 -2.00 0.24 -40.30
CA GLU A 114 -2.50 1.61 -40.42
C GLU A 114 -1.65 2.51 -41.34
N PHE A 115 -0.40 2.13 -41.65
CA PHE A 115 0.51 2.86 -42.51
C PHE A 115 0.70 2.25 -43.89
N ALA A 116 -0.14 1.29 -44.26
CA ALA A 116 -0.06 0.63 -45.55
C ALA A 116 -1.45 0.40 -46.17
N VAL A 117 -1.51 0.29 -47.48
CA VAL A 117 -2.72 -0.09 -48.22
C VAL A 117 -2.39 -1.28 -49.11
N CYS A 118 -3.17 -2.35 -49.02
CA CYS A 118 -3.03 -3.51 -49.87
C CYS A 118 -3.86 -3.32 -51.16
N GLU A 119 -3.20 -3.35 -52.31
CA GLU A 119 -3.79 -3.22 -53.67
C GLU A 119 -3.44 -4.44 -54.50
N GLY A 120 -4.28 -5.45 -54.45
CA GLY A 120 -4.03 -6.74 -55.15
C GLY A 120 -2.80 -7.45 -54.63
N GLU A 121 -1.77 -7.64 -55.49
CA GLU A 121 -0.52 -8.29 -55.13
C GLU A 121 0.53 -7.30 -54.56
N TYR A 122 0.17 -6.05 -54.36
CA TYR A 122 1.09 -5.02 -53.88
C TYR A 122 0.59 -4.38 -52.58
N VAL A 123 1.53 -3.99 -51.75
CA VAL A 123 1.34 -3.22 -50.54
C VAL A 123 2.01 -1.86 -50.71
N ILE A 124 1.22 -0.81 -50.57
CA ILE A 124 1.64 0.57 -50.70
C ILE A 124 1.99 1.09 -49.31
N ALA A 125 3.29 1.13 -48.98
CA ALA A 125 3.80 1.67 -47.72
C ALA A 125 3.75 3.21 -47.74
N ARG A 126 3.11 3.84 -46.75
CA ARG A 126 2.94 5.29 -46.60
C ARG A 126 3.73 5.88 -45.44
N ALA A 127 4.50 5.07 -44.73
CA ALA A 127 5.42 5.49 -43.68
C ALA A 127 6.67 4.61 -43.69
N ASP A 128 7.73 5.10 -43.09
CA ASP A 128 8.93 4.33 -42.80
C ASP A 128 8.71 3.29 -41.70
N ALA A 129 9.58 2.33 -41.62
CA ALA A 129 9.72 1.43 -40.48
C ALA A 129 11.20 1.28 -40.16
N ALA A 130 11.64 1.92 -39.06
CA ALA A 130 13.03 1.82 -38.63
C ALA A 130 13.37 0.38 -38.19
N PRO A 131 14.65 -0.07 -38.28
CA PRO A 131 15.06 -1.38 -37.82
C PRO A 131 14.59 -1.69 -36.41
N GLY A 132 14.04 -2.89 -36.17
CA GLY A 132 13.49 -3.34 -34.90
C GLY A 132 12.09 -2.77 -34.56
N ARG A 133 11.51 -1.88 -35.38
CA ARG A 133 10.17 -1.31 -35.11
C ARG A 133 9.12 -2.41 -35.08
N ASN A 134 8.29 -2.42 -34.03
CA ASN A 134 7.19 -3.36 -33.78
C ASN A 134 7.63 -4.85 -33.73
N ILE A 135 8.89 -5.12 -33.41
CA ILE A 135 9.42 -6.46 -33.18
C ILE A 135 9.62 -6.65 -31.67
N LEU A 136 9.13 -7.77 -31.14
CA LEU A 136 9.57 -8.28 -29.85
C LEU A 136 10.71 -9.24 -30.08
N PRO A 137 11.93 -8.91 -29.64
CA PRO A 137 13.08 -9.78 -29.87
C PRO A 137 12.97 -11.12 -29.15
N ARG A 138 13.62 -12.12 -29.66
CA ARG A 138 13.88 -13.38 -28.97
C ARG A 138 14.36 -13.12 -27.55
N ALA A 139 13.87 -13.89 -26.59
CA ALA A 139 14.24 -13.82 -25.18
C ALA A 139 13.88 -12.48 -24.47
N ALA A 140 13.04 -11.63 -25.06
CA ALA A 140 12.66 -10.36 -24.47
C ALA A 140 11.86 -10.52 -23.17
N ASP A 141 10.99 -11.55 -23.09
CA ASP A 141 10.23 -11.85 -21.87
C ASP A 141 11.01 -12.74 -20.91
N LEU A 142 11.61 -13.82 -21.43
CA LEU A 142 12.36 -14.82 -20.66
C LEU A 142 13.61 -15.22 -21.44
N ALA A 143 14.78 -15.05 -20.84
CA ALA A 143 16.02 -15.59 -21.38
C ALA A 143 16.34 -16.93 -20.71
N ARG A 144 16.69 -17.95 -21.50
CA ARG A 144 17.08 -19.26 -20.98
C ARG A 144 18.17 -19.14 -19.89
N GLY A 145 17.94 -19.77 -18.73
CA GLY A 145 18.82 -19.72 -17.57
C GLY A 145 18.63 -18.48 -16.67
N GLN A 146 17.78 -17.54 -17.07
CA GLN A 146 17.43 -16.39 -16.24
C GLN A 146 16.71 -16.85 -14.97
N LEU A 147 17.08 -16.27 -13.82
CA LEU A 147 16.37 -16.48 -12.58
C LEU A 147 14.99 -15.81 -12.66
N LEU A 148 13.94 -16.61 -12.55
CA LEU A 148 12.55 -16.16 -12.54
C LEU A 148 12.04 -15.90 -11.12
N ILE A 149 12.29 -16.86 -10.24
CA ILE A 149 11.80 -16.83 -8.85
C ILE A 149 12.90 -17.37 -7.93
N PRO A 150 13.37 -16.58 -6.97
CA PRO A 150 14.33 -17.04 -5.96
C PRO A 150 13.72 -18.07 -5.00
N ALA A 151 14.55 -18.96 -4.49
CA ALA A 151 14.21 -19.86 -3.38
C ALA A 151 13.61 -19.10 -2.19
N GLY A 152 12.65 -19.69 -1.50
CA GLY A 152 11.99 -19.07 -0.35
C GLY A 152 10.91 -18.06 -0.69
N THR A 153 10.67 -17.77 -1.97
CA THR A 153 9.59 -16.86 -2.40
C THR A 153 8.22 -17.50 -2.20
N VAL A 154 7.29 -16.76 -1.59
CA VAL A 154 5.87 -17.13 -1.56
C VAL A 154 5.23 -16.82 -2.91
N LEU A 155 4.73 -17.85 -3.58
CA LEU A 155 4.19 -17.76 -4.94
C LEU A 155 2.83 -17.07 -4.95
N ARG A 156 2.72 -16.00 -5.73
CA ARG A 156 1.50 -15.22 -5.97
C ARG A 156 0.96 -15.49 -7.38
N PRO A 157 -0.32 -15.16 -7.67
CA PRO A 157 -0.93 -15.43 -8.97
C PRO A 157 -0.11 -14.99 -10.19
N ALA A 158 0.49 -13.79 -10.17
CA ALA A 158 1.32 -13.31 -11.27
C ALA A 158 2.59 -14.16 -11.49
N GLN A 159 3.19 -14.67 -10.40
CA GLN A 159 4.34 -15.57 -10.47
C GLN A 159 3.95 -16.96 -10.99
N VAL A 160 2.73 -17.41 -10.67
CA VAL A 160 2.18 -18.66 -11.25
C VAL A 160 2.01 -18.50 -12.76
N GLY A 161 1.51 -17.35 -13.24
CA GLY A 161 1.42 -17.02 -14.67
C GLY A 161 2.78 -17.01 -15.36
N LEU A 162 3.79 -16.41 -14.71
CA LEU A 162 5.17 -16.40 -15.21
C LEU A 162 5.74 -17.82 -15.37
N LEU A 163 5.54 -18.69 -14.38
CA LEU A 163 5.98 -20.08 -14.42
C LEU A 163 5.25 -20.89 -15.50
N ALA A 164 3.95 -20.62 -15.69
CA ALA A 164 3.18 -21.22 -16.78
C ALA A 164 3.72 -20.79 -18.14
N ALA A 165 4.02 -19.51 -18.34
CA ALA A 165 4.65 -18.99 -19.57
C ALA A 165 6.04 -19.58 -19.80
N ALA A 166 6.78 -19.86 -18.72
CA ALA A 166 8.05 -20.57 -18.77
C ALA A 166 7.91 -22.09 -18.99
N GLY A 167 6.68 -22.63 -19.13
CA GLY A 167 6.43 -24.04 -19.45
C GLY A 167 6.51 -25.01 -18.26
N TYR A 168 6.53 -24.51 -17.04
CA TYR A 168 6.47 -25.36 -15.85
C TYR A 168 5.08 -26.02 -15.73
N ARG A 169 5.04 -27.33 -15.61
CA ARG A 169 3.84 -28.12 -15.27
C ARG A 169 3.70 -28.28 -13.77
N GLU A 170 4.82 -28.54 -13.11
CA GLU A 170 4.97 -28.74 -11.67
C GLU A 170 6.19 -27.97 -11.20
N VAL A 171 6.18 -27.54 -9.95
CA VAL A 171 7.21 -26.70 -9.35
C VAL A 171 7.64 -27.30 -8.02
N PRO A 172 8.96 -27.40 -7.75
CA PRO A 172 9.43 -27.79 -6.44
C PRO A 172 9.10 -26.72 -5.40
N VAL A 173 8.32 -27.08 -4.41
CA VAL A 173 7.89 -26.22 -3.32
C VAL A 173 8.20 -26.87 -1.99
N ARG A 174 8.37 -26.06 -0.93
CA ARG A 174 8.51 -26.58 0.42
C ARG A 174 7.27 -27.37 0.80
N ARG A 175 7.47 -28.50 1.48
CA ARG A 175 6.37 -29.31 2.00
C ARG A 175 5.60 -28.51 3.06
N ARG A 176 4.27 -28.57 3.03
CA ARG A 176 3.42 -28.01 4.07
C ARG A 176 3.39 -28.89 5.30
N PRO A 177 3.53 -28.31 6.52
CA PRO A 177 3.40 -29.10 7.75
C PRO A 177 1.97 -29.59 7.99
N ARG A 178 1.84 -30.74 8.63
CA ARG A 178 0.59 -31.26 9.19
C ARG A 178 0.49 -30.81 10.64
N ILE A 179 -0.66 -30.33 11.07
CA ILE A 179 -0.87 -29.70 12.36
C ILE A 179 -1.85 -30.53 13.20
N GLY A 180 -1.41 -31.00 14.36
CA GLY A 180 -2.27 -31.61 15.35
C GLY A 180 -2.94 -30.54 16.21
N LEU A 181 -4.28 -30.53 16.27
CA LEU A 181 -5.07 -29.63 17.09
C LEU A 181 -5.82 -30.43 18.17
N ILE A 182 -5.65 -30.07 19.43
CA ILE A 182 -6.28 -30.76 20.56
C ILE A 182 -7.02 -29.73 21.41
N ALA A 183 -8.30 -29.96 21.66
CA ALA A 183 -9.07 -29.26 22.69
C ALA A 183 -9.28 -30.16 23.89
N THR A 184 -8.94 -29.67 25.09
CA THR A 184 -9.06 -30.44 26.34
C THR A 184 -10.02 -29.75 27.31
N GLY A 185 -10.82 -30.56 28.00
CA GLY A 185 -11.73 -30.14 29.06
C GLY A 185 -12.99 -31.01 29.12
N ASP A 186 -13.40 -31.41 30.32
CA ASP A 186 -14.63 -32.19 30.55
C ASP A 186 -15.91 -31.42 30.18
N GLU A 187 -15.82 -30.09 30.06
CA GLU A 187 -16.92 -29.25 29.62
C GLU A 187 -17.16 -29.26 28.10
N LEU A 188 -16.23 -29.82 27.31
CA LEU A 188 -16.28 -29.76 25.87
C LEU A 188 -17.19 -30.84 25.26
N VAL A 189 -18.04 -30.41 24.32
CA VAL A 189 -18.93 -31.28 23.52
C VAL A 189 -18.64 -31.06 22.05
N ALA A 190 -18.41 -32.15 21.32
CA ALA A 190 -18.12 -32.05 19.88
C ALA A 190 -19.29 -31.41 19.12
N VAL A 191 -18.94 -30.53 18.17
CA VAL A 191 -19.93 -29.87 17.31
C VAL A 191 -20.58 -30.91 16.40
N GLY A 192 -21.91 -31.02 16.47
CA GLY A 192 -22.66 -31.94 15.62
C GLY A 192 -23.00 -33.29 16.26
N GLU A 193 -22.48 -33.62 17.42
CA GLU A 193 -22.95 -34.78 18.20
C GLU A 193 -24.28 -34.42 18.89
N GLY A 194 -25.34 -35.10 18.54
CA GLY A 194 -26.68 -34.99 19.18
C GLY A 194 -27.73 -34.19 18.42
N SER A 195 -27.42 -33.53 17.31
CA SER A 195 -28.44 -32.84 16.51
C SER A 195 -28.15 -32.87 15.02
N ARG A 196 -29.14 -33.31 14.24
CA ARG A 196 -29.13 -33.25 12.77
C ARG A 196 -29.77 -31.97 12.20
N GLN A 197 -30.24 -31.07 13.07
CA GLN A 197 -30.87 -29.81 12.65
C GLN A 197 -30.16 -28.61 13.20
N PRO A 198 -29.92 -27.53 12.41
CA PRO A 198 -29.37 -26.30 12.91
C PRO A 198 -30.19 -25.73 14.07
N GLY A 199 -29.58 -25.45 15.20
CA GLY A 199 -30.21 -24.85 16.37
C GLY A 199 -30.73 -25.82 17.45
N GLN A 200 -30.60 -27.14 17.31
CA GLN A 200 -31.06 -28.11 18.30
C GLN A 200 -29.97 -28.63 19.28
N ALA A 201 -28.69 -28.45 18.96
CA ALA A 201 -27.63 -28.78 19.92
C ALA A 201 -27.48 -27.62 20.93
N VAL A 202 -28.17 -27.70 22.04
CA VAL A 202 -27.94 -26.83 23.20
C VAL A 202 -27.03 -27.60 24.16
N PRO A 203 -25.80 -27.13 24.43
CA PRO A 203 -24.96 -27.73 25.47
C PRO A 203 -25.69 -27.71 26.80
N GLY A 204 -25.50 -28.72 27.63
CA GLY A 204 -25.96 -28.70 29.02
C GLY A 204 -25.46 -27.46 29.75
N SER A 205 -26.00 -27.15 30.92
CA SER A 205 -25.67 -25.90 31.64
C SER A 205 -24.18 -25.68 31.95
N SER A 206 -23.40 -26.77 31.95
CA SER A 206 -21.95 -26.78 32.20
C SER A 206 -21.10 -27.14 30.96
N GLN A 207 -21.73 -27.32 29.80
CA GLN A 207 -21.04 -27.72 28.57
C GLN A 207 -20.87 -26.59 27.62
N VAL A 208 -19.79 -26.61 26.82
CA VAL A 208 -19.47 -25.63 25.78
C VAL A 208 -18.97 -26.31 24.52
N PHE A 209 -19.18 -25.68 23.36
CA PHE A 209 -18.57 -26.13 22.12
C PHE A 209 -17.12 -25.68 22.00
N PRO A 210 -16.22 -26.50 21.41
CA PRO A 210 -14.79 -26.20 21.27
C PRO A 210 -14.53 -25.12 20.17
N SER A 211 -15.01 -23.91 20.39
CA SER A 211 -14.89 -22.79 19.42
C SER A 211 -13.44 -22.46 19.09
N ASN A 212 -12.51 -22.63 20.04
CA ASN A 212 -11.09 -22.40 19.80
C ASN A 212 -10.52 -23.39 18.76
N LEU A 213 -10.90 -24.68 18.87
CA LEU A 213 -10.49 -25.70 17.91
C LEU A 213 -10.93 -25.32 16.49
N ALA A 214 -12.20 -24.98 16.33
CA ALA A 214 -12.75 -24.54 15.05
C ALA A 214 -12.05 -23.29 14.50
N THR A 215 -11.71 -22.33 15.37
CA THR A 215 -10.98 -21.11 14.96
C THR A 215 -9.55 -21.44 14.51
N MET A 216 -8.83 -22.27 15.25
CA MET A 216 -7.47 -22.70 14.88
C MET A 216 -7.48 -23.50 13.56
N ALA A 217 -8.43 -24.42 13.39
CA ALA A 217 -8.58 -25.20 12.16
C ALA A 217 -8.89 -24.31 10.95
N ALA A 218 -9.77 -23.31 11.12
CA ALA A 218 -10.06 -22.34 10.09
C ALA A 218 -8.82 -21.52 9.68
N TRP A 219 -8.01 -21.07 10.64
CA TRP A 219 -6.73 -20.41 10.36
C TRP A 219 -5.75 -21.32 9.64
N CYS A 220 -5.61 -22.57 10.08
CA CYS A 220 -4.78 -23.55 9.38
C CYS A 220 -5.23 -23.75 7.95
N THR A 221 -6.54 -23.90 7.72
CA THR A 221 -7.15 -24.00 6.37
C THR A 221 -6.86 -22.78 5.51
N HIS A 222 -6.98 -21.57 6.06
CA HIS A 222 -6.67 -20.31 5.36
C HIS A 222 -5.23 -20.31 4.80
N TYR A 223 -4.27 -20.85 5.56
CA TYR A 223 -2.88 -20.98 5.10
C TYR A 223 -2.59 -22.31 4.37
N GLY A 224 -3.63 -23.09 4.07
CA GLY A 224 -3.53 -24.37 3.35
C GLY A 224 -2.81 -25.46 4.13
N LEU A 225 -2.86 -25.42 5.47
CA LEU A 225 -2.29 -26.43 6.36
C LEU A 225 -3.32 -27.54 6.61
N ALA A 226 -2.89 -28.79 6.48
CA ALA A 226 -3.71 -29.94 6.86
C ALA A 226 -3.73 -30.10 8.37
N THR A 227 -4.92 -30.34 8.93
CA THR A 227 -5.10 -30.55 10.37
C THR A 227 -5.56 -31.96 10.70
N SER A 228 -5.17 -32.45 11.87
CA SER A 228 -5.82 -33.55 12.57
C SER A 228 -6.35 -33.02 13.89
N GLU A 229 -7.59 -33.33 14.24
CA GLU A 229 -8.29 -32.69 15.35
C GLU A 229 -8.71 -33.75 16.40
N ALA A 230 -8.66 -33.36 17.68
CA ALA A 230 -9.19 -34.17 18.78
C ALA A 230 -9.85 -33.27 19.84
N VAL A 231 -10.97 -33.73 20.37
CA VAL A 231 -11.63 -33.19 21.57
C VAL A 231 -11.63 -34.27 22.62
N ILE A 232 -11.04 -34.00 23.77
CA ILE A 232 -10.85 -34.99 24.83
C ILE A 232 -11.15 -34.38 26.21
N GLY A 233 -11.65 -35.21 27.11
CA GLY A 233 -11.80 -34.86 28.54
C GLY A 233 -10.47 -34.84 29.28
N ASP A 234 -10.54 -34.58 30.57
CA ASP A 234 -9.39 -34.42 31.46
C ASP A 234 -8.85 -35.77 32.03
N ASP A 235 -9.17 -36.92 31.39
CA ASP A 235 -8.60 -38.20 31.73
C ASP A 235 -7.11 -38.26 31.35
N PRO A 236 -6.17 -38.43 32.33
CA PRO A 236 -4.74 -38.37 32.06
C PRO A 236 -4.23 -39.48 31.11
N ALA A 237 -4.83 -40.67 31.13
CA ALA A 237 -4.40 -41.78 30.29
C ALA A 237 -4.83 -41.55 28.83
N VAL A 238 -6.05 -41.08 28.61
CA VAL A 238 -6.58 -40.70 27.27
C VAL A 238 -5.81 -39.52 26.72
N LEU A 239 -5.56 -38.50 27.54
CA LEU A 239 -4.79 -37.32 27.17
C LEU A 239 -3.38 -37.68 26.74
N ARG A 240 -2.67 -38.52 27.53
CA ARG A 240 -1.32 -39.00 27.19
C ARG A 240 -1.28 -39.76 25.88
N ALA A 241 -2.20 -40.70 25.66
CA ALA A 241 -2.25 -41.48 24.43
C ALA A 241 -2.55 -40.62 23.21
N THR A 242 -3.46 -39.63 23.36
CA THR A 242 -3.81 -38.71 22.28
C THR A 242 -2.67 -37.76 21.96
N LEU A 243 -2.00 -37.19 22.98
CA LEU A 243 -0.84 -36.32 22.80
C LEU A 243 0.29 -37.07 22.07
N LEU A 244 0.64 -38.29 22.51
CA LEU A 244 1.67 -39.06 21.86
C LEU A 244 1.37 -39.31 20.38
N ARG A 245 0.17 -39.80 20.07
CA ARG A 245 -0.27 -40.04 18.70
C ARG A 245 -0.21 -38.73 17.85
N MET A 246 -0.70 -37.62 18.39
CA MET A 246 -0.66 -36.34 17.67
C MET A 246 0.76 -35.84 17.44
N LEU A 247 1.67 -36.05 18.38
CA LEU A 247 3.09 -35.73 18.25
C LEU A 247 3.79 -36.56 17.19
N GLU A 248 3.43 -37.86 17.09
CA GLU A 248 3.99 -38.78 16.10
C GLU A 248 3.51 -38.48 14.70
N ASP A 249 2.18 -38.24 14.51
CA ASP A 249 1.51 -38.12 13.22
C ASP A 249 1.64 -36.75 12.59
N ASN A 250 2.02 -35.70 13.34
CA ASN A 250 2.03 -34.32 12.89
C ASN A 250 3.43 -33.69 13.00
N ASP A 251 3.62 -32.57 12.27
CA ASP A 251 4.87 -31.78 12.28
C ASP A 251 4.86 -30.70 13.37
N ALA A 252 3.67 -30.32 13.84
CA ALA A 252 3.47 -29.43 14.98
C ALA A 252 2.18 -29.81 15.72
N VAL A 253 2.12 -29.52 17.02
CA VAL A 253 0.91 -29.75 17.82
C VAL A 253 0.53 -28.50 18.60
N LEU A 254 -0.75 -28.14 18.56
CA LEU A 254 -1.34 -27.05 19.32
C LEU A 254 -2.43 -27.61 20.22
N THR A 255 -2.41 -27.24 21.50
CA THR A 255 -3.50 -27.57 22.43
C THR A 255 -4.28 -26.31 22.80
N SER A 256 -5.58 -26.45 23.01
CA SER A 256 -6.46 -25.45 23.58
C SER A 256 -7.03 -25.93 24.90
N GLY A 257 -6.65 -25.27 25.99
CA GLY A 257 -6.85 -25.72 27.34
C GLY A 257 -5.56 -26.30 27.94
N GLY A 258 -5.56 -26.53 29.25
CA GLY A 258 -4.40 -27.05 29.95
C GLY A 258 -3.18 -26.12 30.02
N ALA A 259 -3.37 -24.82 29.79
CA ALA A 259 -2.28 -23.84 29.73
C ALA A 259 -2.00 -23.11 31.05
N TRP A 260 -2.71 -23.45 32.13
CA TRP A 260 -2.55 -22.81 33.42
C TRP A 260 -1.93 -23.78 34.45
N THR A 261 -1.43 -23.30 35.54
CA THR A 261 -0.80 -24.14 36.60
C THR A 261 -1.82 -24.54 37.67
N SER A 262 -3.03 -24.88 37.29
CA SER A 262 -3.99 -25.49 38.24
C SER A 262 -3.80 -27.00 38.33
N GLU A 263 -4.31 -27.63 39.38
CA GLU A 263 -4.27 -29.10 39.55
C GLU A 263 -4.95 -29.83 38.36
N ARG A 264 -5.71 -29.09 37.51
CA ARG A 264 -6.40 -29.63 36.32
C ARG A 264 -5.63 -29.42 35.01
N ASP A 265 -4.50 -28.73 35.03
CA ASP A 265 -3.72 -28.43 33.83
C ASP A 265 -2.68 -29.56 33.57
N LEU A 266 -3.17 -30.71 33.15
CA LEU A 266 -2.39 -31.92 32.97
C LEU A 266 -1.48 -31.87 31.72
N VAL A 267 -1.78 -31.01 30.73
CA VAL A 267 -1.11 -31.04 29.42
C VAL A 267 0.38 -30.81 29.51
N ALA A 268 0.82 -29.75 30.21
CA ALA A 268 2.26 -29.45 30.34
C ALA A 268 3.02 -30.55 31.09
N GLY A 269 2.43 -31.09 32.13
CA GLY A 269 3.02 -32.19 32.90
C GLY A 269 3.21 -33.46 32.06
N ILE A 270 2.16 -33.89 31.35
CA ILE A 270 2.21 -35.07 30.48
C ILE A 270 3.16 -34.85 29.30
N LEU A 271 3.19 -33.68 28.70
CA LEU A 271 4.15 -33.34 27.63
C LEU A 271 5.60 -33.43 28.15
N GLY A 272 5.87 -32.95 29.38
CA GLY A 272 7.17 -33.07 30.02
C GLY A 272 7.59 -34.52 30.20
N GLU A 273 6.69 -35.40 30.67
CA GLU A 273 6.93 -36.84 30.79
C GLU A 273 7.16 -37.53 29.42
N LEU A 274 6.54 -37.01 28.34
CA LEU A 274 6.75 -37.48 26.97
C LEU A 274 8.05 -36.97 26.35
N GLY A 275 8.83 -36.12 27.06
CA GLY A 275 10.10 -35.59 26.58
C GLY A 275 10.00 -34.25 25.87
N TRP A 276 8.88 -33.53 26.01
CA TRP A 276 8.77 -32.16 25.56
C TRP A 276 9.70 -31.24 26.36
N ARG A 277 10.51 -30.47 25.69
CA ARG A 277 11.41 -29.48 26.27
C ARG A 277 10.77 -28.10 26.22
N GLU A 278 10.32 -27.61 27.37
CA GLU A 278 9.80 -26.26 27.52
C GLU A 278 10.86 -25.21 27.15
N ILE A 279 10.48 -24.21 26.37
CA ILE A 279 11.28 -23.02 26.08
C ILE A 279 10.77 -21.86 26.90
N TYR A 280 9.44 -21.67 26.92
CA TYR A 280 8.80 -20.72 27.84
C TYR A 280 7.39 -21.18 28.21
N HIS A 281 6.96 -20.74 29.38
CA HIS A 281 5.58 -20.82 29.85
C HIS A 281 5.21 -19.50 30.51
N ARG A 282 4.06 -18.91 30.09
CA ARG A 282 3.55 -17.59 30.46
C ARG A 282 4.40 -16.44 29.88
N VAL A 283 3.71 -15.62 29.12
CA VAL A 283 4.23 -14.45 28.44
C VAL A 283 3.49 -13.20 28.94
N ARG A 284 4.19 -12.07 29.04
CA ARG A 284 3.55 -10.77 29.31
C ARG A 284 2.81 -10.29 28.05
N LEU A 285 1.72 -10.99 27.76
CA LEU A 285 0.84 -10.80 26.59
C LEU A 285 -0.62 -10.66 27.06
N GLY A 286 -1.25 -9.59 26.70
CA GLY A 286 -2.65 -9.31 26.99
C GLY A 286 -3.52 -9.13 25.73
N PRO A 287 -4.59 -9.95 25.58
CA PRO A 287 -4.87 -11.22 26.23
C PRO A 287 -3.94 -12.33 25.75
N GLY A 288 -3.75 -13.41 26.52
CA GLY A 288 -2.93 -14.55 26.07
C GLY A 288 -1.86 -15.00 27.03
N LYS A 289 -1.80 -14.44 28.24
CA LYS A 289 -0.79 -14.70 29.28
C LYS A 289 -0.39 -16.15 29.47
N GLY A 290 -1.34 -17.09 29.43
CA GLY A 290 -1.15 -18.50 29.75
C GLY A 290 -0.57 -19.35 28.63
N VAL A 291 0.08 -18.75 27.63
CA VAL A 291 0.68 -19.50 26.51
C VAL A 291 1.99 -20.21 26.94
N GLY A 292 2.14 -21.48 26.53
CA GLY A 292 3.36 -22.25 26.63
C GLY A 292 3.89 -22.66 25.26
N PHE A 293 5.21 -22.76 25.14
CA PHE A 293 5.89 -23.23 23.93
C PHE A 293 7.13 -24.04 24.26
N GLY A 294 7.35 -25.08 23.49
CA GLY A 294 8.55 -25.90 23.55
C GLY A 294 8.66 -26.82 22.35
N MET A 295 9.64 -27.68 22.39
CA MET A 295 9.99 -28.61 21.30
C MET A 295 9.90 -30.06 21.74
N TRP A 296 9.34 -30.91 20.89
CA TRP A 296 9.35 -32.35 21.04
C TRP A 296 10.04 -32.99 19.82
N HIS A 297 11.23 -33.56 20.03
CA HIS A 297 12.04 -34.15 18.94
C HIS A 297 12.13 -33.28 17.67
N GLY A 298 12.36 -31.97 17.84
CA GLY A 298 12.44 -31.01 16.74
C GLY A 298 11.09 -30.49 16.21
N LYS A 299 9.97 -30.98 16.75
CA LYS A 299 8.61 -30.53 16.39
C LYS A 299 8.12 -29.46 17.39
N PRO A 300 7.59 -28.31 16.93
CA PRO A 300 7.04 -27.30 17.83
C PRO A 300 5.72 -27.73 18.46
N VAL A 301 5.58 -27.46 19.75
CA VAL A 301 4.35 -27.70 20.51
C VAL A 301 3.96 -26.45 21.26
N PHE A 302 2.75 -25.98 21.02
CA PHE A 302 2.17 -24.81 21.67
C PHE A 302 1.01 -25.22 22.57
N ILE A 303 1.04 -24.75 23.82
CA ILE A 303 -0.05 -24.89 24.78
C ILE A 303 -0.77 -23.54 24.83
N LEU A 304 -2.00 -23.48 24.30
CA LEU A 304 -2.77 -22.24 24.19
C LEU A 304 -3.86 -22.16 25.27
N PRO A 305 -4.18 -20.95 25.75
CA PRO A 305 -5.20 -20.74 26.78
C PRO A 305 -6.59 -21.25 26.37
N GLY A 306 -7.42 -21.67 27.33
CA GLY A 306 -8.80 -22.11 27.10
C GLY A 306 -9.77 -20.96 26.78
N GLY A 307 -9.53 -19.73 27.26
CA GLY A 307 -10.39 -18.58 26.97
C GLY A 307 -10.27 -18.10 25.52
N PRO A 308 -11.38 -17.93 24.76
CA PRO A 308 -11.34 -17.67 23.30
C PRO A 308 -10.45 -16.50 22.87
N ALA A 309 -10.58 -15.32 23.48
CA ALA A 309 -9.76 -14.16 23.15
C ALA A 309 -8.27 -14.38 23.43
N SER A 310 -7.96 -15.06 24.55
CA SER A 310 -6.59 -15.40 24.92
C SER A 310 -5.99 -16.46 24.00
N ASN A 311 -6.80 -17.45 23.59
CA ASN A 311 -6.41 -18.50 22.66
C ASN A 311 -6.07 -17.91 21.29
N GLN A 312 -6.99 -17.13 20.71
CA GLN A 312 -6.77 -16.50 19.41
C GLN A 312 -5.55 -15.59 19.41
N MET A 313 -5.35 -14.82 20.47
CA MET A 313 -4.20 -13.93 20.56
C MET A 313 -2.90 -14.71 20.68
N ALA A 314 -2.82 -15.71 21.52
CA ALA A 314 -1.65 -16.57 21.63
C ALA A 314 -1.36 -17.31 20.32
N PHE A 315 -2.41 -17.75 19.62
CA PHE A 315 -2.30 -18.35 18.29
C PHE A 315 -1.72 -17.36 17.28
N LEU A 316 -2.35 -16.20 17.09
CA LEU A 316 -1.96 -15.24 16.05
C LEU A 316 -0.59 -14.61 16.29
N GLN A 317 -0.20 -14.42 17.57
CA GLN A 317 1.02 -13.69 17.91
C GLN A 317 2.24 -14.58 18.11
N LEU A 318 2.06 -15.85 18.44
CA LEU A 318 3.18 -16.76 18.74
C LEU A 318 3.11 -18.05 17.92
N ALA A 319 1.97 -18.76 17.89
CA ALA A 319 1.88 -20.02 17.18
C ALA A 319 1.90 -19.81 15.65
N LEU A 320 1.10 -18.90 15.10
CA LEU A 320 1.06 -18.62 13.66
C LEU A 320 2.43 -18.18 13.10
N PRO A 321 3.16 -17.23 13.73
CA PRO A 321 4.53 -16.94 13.30
C PRO A 321 5.44 -18.17 13.33
N GLY A 322 5.31 -19.01 14.35
CA GLY A 322 6.03 -20.29 14.43
C GLY A 322 5.67 -21.26 13.29
N LEU A 323 4.39 -21.39 12.94
CA LEU A 323 3.93 -22.20 11.82
C LEU A 323 4.42 -21.62 10.48
N HIS A 324 4.39 -20.29 10.30
CA HIS A 324 4.96 -19.63 9.12
C HIS A 324 6.46 -19.90 9.00
N ARG A 325 7.20 -19.85 10.11
CA ARG A 325 8.62 -20.23 10.14
C ARG A 325 8.83 -21.68 9.74
N LEU A 326 8.01 -22.60 10.25
CA LEU A 326 8.04 -24.02 9.91
C LEU A 326 7.77 -24.27 8.42
N MET A 327 6.87 -23.48 7.81
CA MET A 327 6.60 -23.49 6.36
C MET A 327 7.75 -22.89 5.53
N GLY A 328 8.72 -22.24 6.15
CA GLY A 328 9.77 -21.48 5.48
C GLY A 328 9.29 -20.16 4.89
N HIS A 329 8.21 -19.58 5.44
CA HIS A 329 7.70 -18.29 5.01
C HIS A 329 8.69 -17.16 5.39
N PRO A 330 9.05 -16.25 4.47
CA PRO A 330 10.08 -15.23 4.73
C PRO A 330 9.65 -14.16 5.74
N HIS A 331 8.35 -13.92 5.87
CA HIS A 331 7.77 -12.93 6.78
C HIS A 331 6.74 -13.59 7.69
N PRO A 332 7.17 -14.18 8.83
CA PRO A 332 6.25 -14.81 9.77
C PRO A 332 5.30 -13.81 10.43
N GLY A 333 4.03 -14.20 10.60
CA GLY A 333 3.00 -13.42 11.28
C GLY A 333 2.02 -12.73 10.33
N LEU A 334 1.17 -11.88 10.89
CA LEU A 334 0.18 -11.11 10.14
C LEU A 334 0.82 -9.89 9.46
N PRO A 335 0.33 -9.47 8.28
CA PRO A 335 0.80 -8.26 7.62
C PRO A 335 0.50 -7.02 8.47
N VAL A 336 1.40 -6.03 8.43
CA VAL A 336 1.30 -4.80 9.20
C VAL A 336 1.07 -3.60 8.28
N ARG A 337 0.17 -2.71 8.67
CA ARG A 337 -0.07 -1.41 8.02
C ARG A 337 -0.07 -0.29 9.06
N SER A 338 0.21 0.93 8.63
CA SER A 338 0.05 2.11 9.48
C SER A 338 -1.40 2.59 9.41
N ALA A 339 -2.03 2.82 10.58
CA ALA A 339 -3.36 3.40 10.67
C ALA A 339 -3.42 4.43 11.81
N ARG A 340 -4.30 5.43 11.68
CA ARG A 340 -4.54 6.45 12.69
C ARG A 340 -5.58 5.95 13.69
N LEU A 341 -5.28 6.05 14.97
CA LEU A 341 -6.23 5.70 16.05
C LEU A 341 -7.41 6.66 16.07
N ALA A 342 -8.63 6.14 15.97
CA ALA A 342 -9.85 6.93 16.09
C ALA A 342 -10.15 7.37 17.53
N SER A 343 -9.71 6.60 18.53
CA SER A 343 -9.83 6.94 19.96
C SER A 343 -8.62 6.46 20.74
N ALA A 344 -8.38 7.05 21.91
CA ALA A 344 -7.27 6.64 22.77
C ALA A 344 -7.43 5.20 23.29
N ILE A 345 -6.30 4.53 23.50
CA ILE A 345 -6.21 3.18 24.06
C ILE A 345 -5.33 3.24 25.31
N GLY A 346 -5.82 2.68 26.42
CA GLY A 346 -4.98 2.41 27.60
C GLY A 346 -4.17 1.15 27.39
N GLY A 347 -2.94 1.14 27.88
CA GLY A 347 -2.06 -0.03 27.99
C GLY A 347 -1.71 -0.30 29.45
N GLN A 348 -1.08 -1.41 29.70
CA GLN A 348 -0.55 -1.79 31.00
C GLN A 348 0.96 -1.86 30.96
N LEU A 349 1.66 -1.08 31.78
CA LEU A 349 3.12 -1.13 31.88
C LEU A 349 3.62 -2.56 32.10
N ASN A 350 4.72 -2.88 31.44
CA ASN A 350 5.35 -4.19 31.43
C ASN A 350 4.51 -5.30 30.77
N TRP A 351 3.48 -4.95 29.99
CA TRP A 351 2.66 -5.88 29.22
C TRP A 351 2.55 -5.42 27.77
N THR A 352 2.75 -6.31 26.83
CA THR A 352 2.33 -6.08 25.46
C THR A 352 0.86 -6.42 25.33
N GLU A 353 0.04 -5.44 24.97
CA GLU A 353 -1.39 -5.65 24.75
C GLU A 353 -1.74 -5.58 23.26
N PHE A 354 -2.65 -6.45 22.85
CA PHE A 354 -3.24 -6.40 21.51
C PHE A 354 -4.72 -6.08 21.60
N VAL A 355 -5.09 -4.96 21.01
CA VAL A 355 -6.46 -4.45 21.04
C VAL A 355 -7.10 -4.67 19.67
N GLU A 356 -8.26 -5.34 19.69
CA GLU A 356 -9.08 -5.53 18.49
C GLU A 356 -9.49 -4.19 17.89
N GLY A 357 -9.56 -4.10 16.57
CA GLY A 357 -9.97 -2.88 15.89
C GLY A 357 -10.70 -3.12 14.58
N ARG A 358 -11.42 -2.10 14.13
CA ARG A 358 -12.08 -2.05 12.82
C ARG A 358 -11.55 -0.89 12.02
N PHE A 359 -11.28 -1.13 10.74
CA PHE A 359 -10.78 -0.12 9.83
C PHE A 359 -11.90 0.77 9.29
N SER A 360 -11.52 2.00 8.98
CA SER A 360 -12.34 2.97 8.26
C SER A 360 -11.43 3.96 7.55
N TRP A 361 -11.94 4.66 6.56
CA TRP A 361 -11.22 5.73 5.89
C TRP A 361 -11.73 7.10 6.34
N ASP A 362 -10.82 8.03 6.58
CA ASP A 362 -11.10 9.45 6.78
C ASP A 362 -10.32 10.23 5.69
N GLY A 363 -10.99 10.50 4.57
CA GLY A 363 -10.32 10.91 3.35
C GLY A 363 -9.25 9.87 2.95
N PRO A 364 -8.03 10.29 2.64
CA PRO A 364 -6.95 9.36 2.26
C PRO A 364 -6.30 8.63 3.44
N THR A 365 -6.75 8.87 4.67
CA THR A 365 -6.14 8.33 5.88
C THR A 365 -6.84 7.06 6.34
N LEU A 366 -6.10 5.96 6.39
CA LEU A 366 -6.58 4.74 7.02
C LEU A 366 -6.66 4.95 8.54
N CYS A 367 -7.83 4.73 9.10
CA CYS A 367 -8.11 4.83 10.53
C CYS A 367 -8.43 3.45 11.11
N ILE A 368 -8.16 3.28 12.40
CA ILE A 368 -8.61 2.12 13.14
C ILE A 368 -9.35 2.55 14.41
N THR A 369 -10.56 2.02 14.59
CA THR A 369 -11.36 2.23 15.78
C THR A 369 -11.18 1.03 16.73
N PRO A 370 -10.66 1.23 17.95
CA PRO A 370 -10.52 0.16 18.93
C PRO A 370 -11.88 -0.43 19.33
N GLY A 371 -11.93 -1.75 19.43
CA GLY A 371 -13.13 -2.48 19.84
C GLY A 371 -13.51 -2.20 21.29
N LYS A 372 -14.79 -1.94 21.56
CA LYS A 372 -15.37 -1.75 22.88
C LYS A 372 -16.42 -2.82 23.22
N GLY A 373 -16.37 -3.95 22.53
CA GLY A 373 -17.39 -5.00 22.65
C GLY A 373 -17.38 -5.70 24.01
N ARG A 374 -18.59 -5.99 24.56
CA ARG A 374 -18.74 -6.80 25.77
C ARG A 374 -18.66 -8.31 25.50
N SER A 375 -18.92 -8.74 24.27
CA SER A 375 -18.90 -10.15 23.86
C SER A 375 -17.56 -10.51 23.21
N ARG A 376 -16.80 -11.37 23.87
CA ARG A 376 -15.50 -11.84 23.39
C ARG A 376 -15.58 -12.44 21.98
N LEU A 377 -16.50 -13.38 21.73
CA LEU A 377 -16.64 -14.05 20.43
C LEU A 377 -17.16 -13.10 19.34
N ARG A 378 -18.12 -12.22 19.66
CA ARG A 378 -18.64 -11.26 18.68
C ARG A 378 -17.61 -10.19 18.33
N SER A 379 -16.85 -9.70 19.31
CA SER A 379 -15.73 -8.79 19.07
C SER A 379 -14.69 -9.42 18.14
N MET A 380 -14.25 -10.63 18.45
CA MET A 380 -13.32 -11.38 17.63
C MET A 380 -13.82 -11.56 16.19
N ALA A 381 -15.11 -11.93 16.03
CA ALA A 381 -15.71 -12.10 14.69
C ALA A 381 -15.87 -10.79 13.90
N ALA A 382 -15.93 -9.65 14.58
CA ALA A 382 -16.03 -8.34 13.96
C ALA A 382 -14.66 -7.61 13.85
N CYS A 383 -13.59 -8.22 14.37
CA CYS A 383 -12.24 -7.68 14.33
C CYS A 383 -11.69 -7.72 12.90
N GLU A 384 -11.08 -6.63 12.47
CA GLU A 384 -10.42 -6.50 11.17
C GLU A 384 -8.91 -6.34 11.30
N GLY A 385 -8.42 -5.99 12.48
CA GLY A 385 -7.00 -5.88 12.78
C GLY A 385 -6.70 -5.70 14.26
N TYR A 386 -5.44 -5.86 14.61
CA TYR A 386 -4.96 -5.75 15.99
C TYR A 386 -3.97 -4.60 16.14
N ILE A 387 -4.24 -3.75 17.12
CA ILE A 387 -3.37 -2.66 17.54
C ILE A 387 -2.46 -3.18 18.63
N LYS A 388 -1.15 -3.13 18.42
CA LYS A 388 -0.16 -3.49 19.43
C LYS A 388 0.14 -2.29 20.33
N VAL A 389 -0.05 -2.44 21.63
CA VAL A 389 0.39 -1.49 22.65
C VAL A 389 1.66 -2.08 23.31
N PRO A 390 2.84 -1.46 23.12
CA PRO A 390 4.10 -1.96 23.67
C PRO A 390 4.16 -1.93 25.20
N GLU A 391 5.09 -2.69 25.80
CA GLU A 391 5.27 -2.83 27.26
C GLU A 391 5.55 -1.50 27.99
N GLU A 392 6.13 -0.51 27.28
CA GLU A 392 6.53 0.78 27.86
C GLU A 392 5.45 1.86 27.74
N VAL A 393 4.29 1.53 27.14
CA VAL A 393 3.25 2.50 26.80
C VAL A 393 2.02 2.34 27.68
N GLU A 394 1.74 3.36 28.51
CA GLU A 394 0.50 3.40 29.31
C GLU A 394 -0.72 3.88 28.51
N THR A 395 -0.51 4.70 27.48
CA THR A 395 -1.62 5.23 26.67
C THR A 395 -1.15 5.60 25.27
N LEU A 396 -1.89 5.15 24.28
CA LEU A 396 -1.82 5.64 22.91
C LEU A 396 -2.93 6.65 22.69
N ALA A 397 -2.58 7.90 22.41
CA ALA A 397 -3.56 8.97 22.24
C ALA A 397 -4.38 8.81 20.94
N ALA A 398 -5.61 9.29 20.92
CA ALA A 398 -6.38 9.43 19.69
C ALA A 398 -5.63 10.28 18.66
N GLY A 399 -5.72 9.92 17.39
CA GLY A 399 -4.98 10.58 16.30
C GLY A 399 -3.53 10.10 16.12
N THR A 400 -2.99 9.29 17.03
CA THR A 400 -1.66 8.67 16.85
C THR A 400 -1.70 7.69 15.68
N VAL A 401 -0.67 7.74 14.83
CA VAL A 401 -0.45 6.72 13.79
C VAL A 401 0.33 5.57 14.40
N VAL A 402 -0.23 4.38 14.31
CA VAL A 402 0.34 3.16 14.91
C VAL A 402 0.44 2.04 13.88
N PRO A 403 1.40 1.11 14.03
CA PRO A 403 1.41 -0.12 13.26
C PRO A 403 0.25 -1.01 13.72
N VAL A 404 -0.51 -1.51 12.77
CA VAL A 404 -1.67 -2.37 12.98
C VAL A 404 -1.52 -3.66 12.18
N GLN A 405 -1.68 -4.79 12.83
CA GLN A 405 -1.77 -6.06 12.14
C GLN A 405 -3.12 -6.19 11.44
N VAL A 406 -3.10 -6.58 10.18
CA VAL A 406 -4.30 -6.70 9.34
C VAL A 406 -4.71 -8.16 9.23
N LEU A 407 -5.98 -8.45 9.48
CA LEU A 407 -6.54 -9.78 9.21
C LEU A 407 -6.78 -9.97 7.71
N PRO A 408 -6.80 -11.22 7.20
CA PRO A 408 -7.15 -11.49 5.81
C PRO A 408 -8.56 -11.02 5.45
N ASP A 409 -8.75 -10.67 4.18
CA ASP A 409 -10.05 -10.37 3.56
C ASP A 409 -10.87 -9.27 4.26
N VAL A 410 -10.20 -8.20 4.69
CA VAL A 410 -10.85 -7.04 5.34
C VAL A 410 -11.49 -6.14 4.27
N PRO A 411 -12.85 -6.04 4.20
CA PRO A 411 -13.54 -5.28 3.16
C PRO A 411 -13.18 -3.79 3.14
N ALA A 412 -12.98 -3.19 4.31
CA ALA A 412 -12.63 -1.77 4.43
C ALA A 412 -11.29 -1.40 3.75
N LEU A 413 -10.40 -2.37 3.51
CA LEU A 413 -9.13 -2.14 2.82
C LEU A 413 -9.25 -2.24 1.29
N HIS A 414 -10.36 -2.77 0.78
CA HIS A 414 -10.64 -2.87 -0.65
C HIS A 414 -11.42 -1.67 -1.20
N SER A 415 -12.00 -0.85 -0.32
CA SER A 415 -12.75 0.36 -0.64
C SER A 415 -11.94 1.60 -0.26
N GLU A 416 -10.81 1.84 -0.93
CA GLU A 416 -10.21 3.18 -0.88
C GLU A 416 -11.27 4.18 -1.37
N PRO A 417 -11.55 5.27 -0.61
CA PRO A 417 -12.41 6.31 -1.12
C PRO A 417 -11.82 6.83 -2.42
N ALA A 418 -12.61 6.83 -3.48
CA ALA A 418 -12.23 7.42 -4.75
C ALA A 418 -11.69 8.82 -4.45
N HIS A 419 -10.46 9.12 -4.88
CA HIS A 419 -9.97 10.49 -4.87
C HIS A 419 -11.04 11.34 -5.56
N PRO A 420 -11.50 12.46 -4.98
CA PRO A 420 -12.37 13.35 -5.70
C PRO A 420 -11.63 13.77 -6.98
N SER A 421 -12.05 13.20 -8.09
CA SER A 421 -11.57 13.54 -9.41
C SER A 421 -11.98 15.00 -9.67
N THR A 422 -11.05 15.92 -9.63
CA THR A 422 -11.19 17.24 -10.23
C THR A 422 -10.97 17.11 -11.74
N ALA A 423 -11.88 16.42 -12.40
CA ALA A 423 -12.02 16.48 -13.84
C ALA A 423 -13.45 16.94 -14.15
N PRO A 424 -13.67 17.93 -15.04
CA PRO A 424 -15.00 18.30 -15.45
C PRO A 424 -15.66 17.12 -16.17
N GLU A 425 -16.90 16.87 -15.83
CA GLU A 425 -17.75 15.86 -16.45
C GLU A 425 -17.74 16.01 -17.98
N SER A 426 -16.96 15.19 -18.66
CA SER A 426 -17.26 14.81 -20.02
C SER A 426 -18.21 13.62 -19.95
N ARG A 427 -19.48 13.88 -20.22
CA ARG A 427 -20.52 12.85 -20.37
C ARG A 427 -20.10 11.88 -21.48
N HIS A 428 -19.65 10.70 -21.11
CA HIS A 428 -19.69 9.54 -21.98
C HIS A 428 -20.92 8.69 -21.63
N PRO A 429 -21.67 8.25 -22.64
CA PRO A 429 -22.90 7.52 -22.39
C PRO A 429 -22.62 6.15 -21.79
N GLU A 430 -23.51 5.77 -20.87
CA GLU A 430 -23.62 4.48 -20.21
C GLU A 430 -23.54 3.31 -21.19
N TRP A 431 -22.61 2.40 -20.96
CA TRP A 431 -22.66 1.07 -21.53
C TRP A 431 -23.49 0.18 -20.61
N SER A 432 -24.77 0.07 -20.90
CA SER A 432 -25.61 -1.00 -20.37
C SER A 432 -25.30 -2.29 -21.12
N ALA A 433 -24.93 -3.31 -20.37
CA ALA A 433 -24.83 -4.67 -20.89
C ALA A 433 -26.24 -5.22 -21.12
N GLU A 434 -26.67 -5.29 -22.37
CA GLU A 434 -27.64 -6.30 -22.82
C GLU A 434 -27.67 -6.45 -24.34
N SER A 435 -27.67 -7.73 -24.75
CA SER A 435 -28.10 -8.33 -26.01
C SER A 435 -27.21 -8.25 -27.26
N ARG A 436 -26.51 -9.34 -27.52
CA ARG A 436 -26.70 -10.34 -28.61
C ARG A 436 -26.92 -9.83 -30.03
N HIS A 437 -26.01 -10.32 -30.87
CA HIS A 437 -26.20 -10.79 -32.27
C HIS A 437 -27.08 -9.99 -33.22
N SER A 438 -26.51 -9.47 -34.25
CA SER A 438 -26.62 -9.96 -35.64
C SER A 438 -26.28 -8.85 -36.64
N GLU A 439 -25.63 -9.29 -37.70
CA GLU A 439 -25.69 -8.80 -39.09
C GLU A 439 -24.95 -7.51 -39.47
N TRP A 440 -23.83 -7.78 -40.12
CA TRP A 440 -23.19 -6.90 -41.08
C TRP A 440 -24.10 -6.70 -42.31
N SER A 441 -24.40 -5.48 -42.65
CA SER A 441 -24.61 -5.07 -44.05
C SER A 441 -24.16 -3.63 -44.26
N ALA A 442 -23.38 -3.48 -45.32
CA ALA A 442 -22.82 -2.24 -45.84
C ALA A 442 -23.92 -1.27 -46.32
N GLU A 443 -23.72 0.02 -46.12
CA GLU A 443 -23.97 1.01 -47.15
C GLU A 443 -23.37 2.39 -46.79
N SER A 444 -22.63 2.89 -47.77
CA SER A 444 -22.07 4.19 -48.00
C SER A 444 -22.98 5.40 -47.75
N ARG A 445 -22.40 6.53 -47.30
CA ARG A 445 -22.56 7.85 -47.96
C ARG A 445 -21.79 8.96 -47.23
N HIS A 446 -20.83 9.56 -47.92
CA HIS A 446 -20.38 10.96 -47.73
C HIS A 446 -21.51 11.96 -48.11
N PRO A 447 -21.51 13.23 -47.65
CA PRO A 447 -20.75 14.25 -48.36
C PRO A 447 -20.15 15.43 -47.52
N GLU A 448 -19.07 15.95 -48.06
CA GLU A 448 -18.75 17.34 -48.44
C GLU A 448 -18.56 18.43 -47.39
N ARG A 449 -17.32 18.90 -47.35
CA ARG A 449 -16.69 20.19 -47.71
C ARG A 449 -17.12 21.47 -46.97
N ARG A 450 -16.16 22.11 -46.38
CA ARG A 450 -15.64 23.42 -46.90
C ARG A 450 -14.34 23.83 -46.25
N ALA A 451 -13.41 24.19 -47.14
CA ALA A 451 -12.11 24.77 -46.90
C ALA A 451 -12.18 26.30 -46.71
N VAL A 452 -11.21 26.86 -46.01
CA VAL A 452 -10.55 28.14 -46.36
C VAL A 452 -9.14 28.15 -45.74
N GLY A 453 -8.09 28.16 -46.54
CA GLY A 453 -6.79 28.74 -46.21
C GLY A 453 -6.75 30.21 -46.64
N PRO A 454 -5.65 30.95 -46.76
CA PRO A 454 -4.25 30.50 -46.93
C PRO A 454 -3.15 31.41 -46.30
N GLN A 455 -1.90 31.02 -46.59
CA GLN A 455 -0.69 31.85 -46.84
C GLN A 455 0.08 32.36 -45.62
N SER A 456 1.33 32.26 -45.49
CA SER A 456 2.57 31.92 -46.18
C SER A 456 3.69 32.74 -45.54
N LYS A 457 4.82 32.11 -45.30
CA LYS A 457 6.19 32.52 -45.67
C LYS A 457 7.22 31.93 -44.74
N GLU A 458 7.99 31.01 -45.27
CA GLU A 458 9.38 30.82 -44.89
C GLU A 458 10.25 31.95 -45.46
N PRO A 459 11.44 32.22 -44.92
CA PRO A 459 12.60 31.46 -45.37
C PRO A 459 13.72 31.20 -44.37
N ASN A 460 14.40 30.10 -44.67
CA ASN A 460 15.83 29.77 -44.59
C ASN A 460 16.69 30.04 -43.35
N ALA A 461 17.15 28.91 -42.87
CA ALA A 461 18.55 28.44 -42.76
C ALA A 461 19.50 29.10 -41.73
N SER A 462 19.97 28.26 -40.95
CA SER A 462 21.34 27.91 -40.52
C SER A 462 21.63 28.11 -39.05
N GLU A 463 22.33 27.12 -38.54
CA GLU A 463 23.17 27.05 -37.35
C GLU A 463 22.53 26.74 -36.00
N SER A 464 22.89 25.54 -35.59
CA SER A 464 23.17 25.05 -34.25
C SER A 464 23.21 26.11 -33.14
N ALA A 465 22.28 26.04 -32.21
CA ALA A 465 22.50 26.32 -30.80
C ALA A 465 21.25 25.95 -30.00
N HIS A 466 21.42 25.15 -28.98
CA HIS A 466 20.40 24.92 -27.95
C HIS A 466 19.89 26.24 -27.37
N PRO A 467 18.60 26.47 -27.26
CA PRO A 467 18.10 27.53 -26.42
C PRO A 467 17.71 26.94 -25.05
N SER A 468 18.60 27.10 -24.09
CA SER A 468 18.17 27.27 -22.70
C SER A 468 17.44 28.62 -22.61
N THR A 469 16.13 28.61 -22.80
CA THR A 469 15.34 29.79 -22.50
C THR A 469 15.04 29.80 -21.02
N ALA A 470 15.94 30.47 -20.29
CA ALA A 470 15.74 30.93 -18.94
C ALA A 470 14.46 31.79 -18.88
N LEU A 471 13.60 31.45 -17.94
CA LEU A 471 12.66 32.38 -17.35
C LEU A 471 13.48 33.49 -16.68
N GLN A 472 13.74 34.58 -17.40
CA GLN A 472 14.19 35.85 -16.85
C GLN A 472 12.99 36.58 -16.26
N GLY A 473 12.61 36.20 -15.03
CA GLY A 473 12.07 37.13 -14.07
C GLY A 473 13.21 37.52 -13.15
N ASP A 474 13.40 38.77 -12.84
CA ASP A 474 14.42 39.35 -11.99
C ASP A 474 14.69 38.51 -10.73
N ARG A 475 15.62 37.58 -10.82
CA ARG A 475 16.19 36.89 -9.67
C ARG A 475 17.41 37.68 -9.24
N LYS A 476 17.22 38.56 -8.25
CA LYS A 476 18.34 38.94 -7.38
C LYS A 476 19.02 37.65 -6.93
N ALA A 477 20.33 37.56 -7.11
CA ALA A 477 21.12 36.42 -6.64
C ALA A 477 20.76 36.12 -5.18
N ARG A 478 20.49 34.86 -4.86
CA ARG A 478 20.29 34.43 -3.46
C ARG A 478 21.53 34.76 -2.69
N PRO A 479 21.43 35.40 -1.49
CA PRO A 479 22.59 35.66 -0.64
C PRO A 479 23.22 34.32 -0.23
N SER A 480 24.55 34.34 -0.02
CA SER A 480 25.28 33.20 0.51
C SER A 480 24.77 32.83 1.91
N ALA A 481 25.01 31.60 2.38
CA ALA A 481 24.53 31.11 3.68
C ALA A 481 24.95 32.01 4.86
N GLN A 482 26.00 32.81 4.71
CA GLN A 482 26.46 33.80 5.71
C GLN A 482 25.67 35.12 5.68
N ASP A 483 25.12 35.52 4.50
CA ASP A 483 24.30 36.73 4.35
C ASP A 483 22.85 36.50 4.76
N ALA A 484 22.37 35.26 4.75
CA ALA A 484 20.99 34.90 5.11
C ALA A 484 20.68 35.06 6.61
N SER A 485 21.69 35.11 7.47
CA SER A 485 21.50 35.24 8.94
C SER A 485 21.03 36.62 9.39
N SER A 486 21.25 37.67 8.59
CA SER A 486 20.96 39.06 8.93
C SER A 486 19.72 39.67 8.22
N ALA A 487 19.13 38.95 7.24
CA ALA A 487 17.94 39.45 6.54
C ALA A 487 16.70 39.41 7.45
N PRO A 488 15.82 40.45 7.41
CA PRO A 488 14.59 40.43 8.18
C PRO A 488 13.67 39.27 7.71
N LEU A 489 13.08 38.59 8.69
CA LEU A 489 12.11 37.53 8.41
C LEU A 489 10.83 38.11 7.79
N PRO A 490 10.15 37.39 6.89
CA PRO A 490 8.83 37.74 6.39
C PRO A 490 7.81 37.85 7.53
N LEU A 491 6.61 38.38 7.26
CA LEU A 491 5.53 38.27 8.23
C LEU A 491 5.17 36.80 8.43
N ILE A 492 5.27 36.30 9.66
CA ILE A 492 4.95 34.90 9.99
C ILE A 492 3.71 34.89 10.87
N VAL A 493 2.67 34.13 10.44
CA VAL A 493 1.41 33.99 11.17
C VAL A 493 1.05 32.51 11.31
N SER A 494 0.75 32.09 12.53
CA SER A 494 0.36 30.71 12.83
C SER A 494 -1.15 30.55 12.81
N PHE A 495 -1.68 29.71 11.92
CA PHE A 495 -3.07 29.28 11.97
C PHE A 495 -3.19 28.05 12.87
N VAL A 496 -3.96 28.21 13.93
CA VAL A 496 -4.17 27.17 14.95
C VAL A 496 -5.63 26.85 15.11
N ALA A 497 -5.91 25.62 15.50
CA ALA A 497 -7.28 25.15 15.72
C ALA A 497 -7.26 23.81 16.48
N TRP A 498 -8.38 23.40 17.05
CA TRP A 498 -8.58 22.01 17.44
C TRP A 498 -8.60 21.11 16.19
N SER A 499 -8.25 19.85 16.35
CA SER A 499 -8.26 18.89 15.22
C SER A 499 -9.70 18.77 14.69
N GLY A 500 -9.86 18.76 13.36
CA GLY A 500 -11.18 18.60 12.73
C GLY A 500 -12.01 19.87 12.54
N THR A 501 -11.62 21.04 13.07
CA THR A 501 -12.39 22.30 12.96
C THR A 501 -12.43 22.93 11.57
N GLY A 502 -11.81 22.30 10.54
CA GLY A 502 -11.79 22.83 9.17
C GLY A 502 -10.71 23.87 8.90
N LYS A 503 -9.64 23.93 9.71
CA LYS A 503 -8.53 24.87 9.52
C LYS A 503 -7.90 24.77 8.13
N THR A 504 -7.57 23.58 7.64
CA THR A 504 -6.98 23.36 6.30
C THR A 504 -7.93 23.85 5.20
N THR A 505 -9.21 23.52 5.29
CA THR A 505 -10.23 23.98 4.35
C THR A 505 -10.38 25.52 4.33
N PHE A 506 -10.24 26.15 5.51
CA PHE A 506 -10.22 27.60 5.60
C PHE A 506 -8.99 28.18 4.90
N LEU A 507 -7.80 27.59 5.11
CA LEU A 507 -6.56 28.02 4.46
C LEU A 507 -6.61 27.82 2.94
N GLU A 508 -7.20 26.74 2.45
CA GLU A 508 -7.38 26.49 1.02
C GLU A 508 -8.21 27.59 0.33
N ARG A 509 -9.19 28.18 1.04
CA ARG A 509 -9.99 29.30 0.54
C ARG A 509 -9.29 30.66 0.74
N LEU A 510 -8.47 30.80 1.77
CA LEU A 510 -7.74 32.03 2.07
C LEU A 510 -6.59 32.30 1.09
N LEU A 511 -5.86 31.25 0.69
CA LEU A 511 -4.69 31.36 -0.17
C LEU A 511 -4.99 32.05 -1.52
N PRO A 512 -6.06 31.70 -2.28
CA PRO A 512 -6.43 32.41 -3.50
C PRO A 512 -6.68 33.91 -3.27
N GLU A 513 -7.32 34.30 -2.16
CA GLU A 513 -7.59 35.69 -1.83
C GLU A 513 -6.31 36.48 -1.57
N LEU A 514 -5.35 35.88 -0.84
CA LEU A 514 -4.02 36.47 -0.62
C LEU A 514 -3.24 36.60 -1.94
N LYS A 515 -3.32 35.62 -2.82
CA LYS A 515 -2.71 35.67 -4.16
C LYS A 515 -3.33 36.75 -5.04
N ALA A 516 -4.65 36.92 -4.99
CA ALA A 516 -5.36 37.97 -5.69
C ALA A 516 -4.95 39.40 -5.25
N LEU A 517 -4.49 39.55 -4.00
CA LEU A 517 -3.90 40.78 -3.45
C LEU A 517 -2.41 40.97 -3.83
N GLY A 518 -1.82 40.06 -4.63
CA GLY A 518 -0.47 40.18 -5.14
C GLY A 518 0.63 39.71 -4.18
N LEU A 519 0.27 39.13 -3.02
CA LEU A 519 1.24 38.66 -2.03
C LEU A 519 1.96 37.37 -2.48
N LYS A 520 3.25 37.29 -2.17
CA LYS A 520 4.01 36.03 -2.20
C LYS A 520 3.81 35.31 -0.87
N VAL A 521 3.13 34.18 -0.90
CA VAL A 521 2.77 33.44 0.30
C VAL A 521 3.49 32.10 0.36
N GLY A 522 4.23 31.87 1.44
CA GLY A 522 4.79 30.55 1.81
C GLY A 522 3.90 29.85 2.83
N VAL A 523 3.76 28.54 2.71
CA VAL A 523 3.04 27.72 3.70
C VAL A 523 4.02 26.69 4.27
N LEU A 524 4.10 26.64 5.62
CA LEU A 524 4.88 25.66 6.36
C LEU A 524 3.94 24.82 7.21
N LYS A 525 3.86 23.53 6.95
CA LYS A 525 3.10 22.58 7.76
C LYS A 525 4.02 21.92 8.76
N HIS A 526 3.77 22.15 10.05
CA HIS A 526 4.53 21.55 11.13
C HIS A 526 3.85 20.28 11.63
N HIS A 527 4.61 19.17 11.67
CA HIS A 527 4.20 17.92 12.26
C HIS A 527 4.97 17.69 13.56
N ALA A 528 4.26 17.41 14.65
CA ALA A 528 4.86 17.16 15.97
C ALA A 528 5.53 15.77 16.06
N HIS A 529 5.36 14.92 15.08
CA HIS A 529 5.91 13.55 15.04
C HIS A 529 6.72 13.35 13.77
N ALA A 530 7.65 12.38 13.80
CA ALA A 530 8.44 12.00 12.63
C ALA A 530 7.51 11.64 11.46
N THR A 531 7.54 12.47 10.42
CA THR A 531 6.70 12.30 9.22
C THR A 531 7.60 12.26 8.00
N THR A 532 7.46 11.22 7.19
CA THR A 532 8.14 11.13 5.90
C THR A 532 7.24 11.77 4.85
N PHE A 533 7.72 12.85 4.21
CA PHE A 533 6.99 13.54 3.14
C PHE A 533 7.22 12.92 1.76
N ASP A 534 8.28 12.11 1.61
CA ASP A 534 8.58 11.39 0.37
C ASP A 534 7.87 10.04 0.34
N VAL A 535 7.58 9.54 -0.86
CA VAL A 535 6.89 8.26 -1.05
C VAL A 535 7.89 7.11 -0.88
N PRO A 536 7.72 6.23 0.12
CA PRO A 536 8.59 5.07 0.30
C PRO A 536 8.71 4.23 -0.97
N GLY A 537 9.96 3.87 -1.33
CA GLY A 537 10.25 3.05 -2.49
C GLY A 537 10.44 3.82 -3.82
N LYS A 538 10.14 5.11 -3.89
CA LYS A 538 10.50 5.97 -5.03
C LYS A 538 12.00 6.30 -5.03
N ASP A 539 12.52 6.71 -6.19
CA ASP A 539 13.95 6.94 -6.36
C ASP A 539 14.50 8.01 -5.40
N THR A 540 13.76 9.10 -5.19
CA THR A 540 14.10 10.16 -4.23
C THR A 540 14.22 9.62 -2.81
N TYR A 541 13.25 8.84 -2.37
CA TYR A 541 13.27 8.16 -1.06
C TYR A 541 14.46 7.20 -0.92
N ARG A 542 14.72 6.40 -1.96
CA ARG A 542 15.82 5.43 -1.95
C ARG A 542 17.19 6.11 -1.88
N MET A 543 17.36 7.22 -2.58
CA MET A 543 18.60 8.02 -2.53
C MET A 543 18.79 8.65 -1.16
N ALA A 544 17.73 9.19 -0.56
CA ALA A 544 17.77 9.72 0.81
C ALA A 544 18.11 8.62 1.84
N ALA A 545 17.48 7.46 1.73
CA ALA A 545 17.74 6.31 2.61
C ALA A 545 19.15 5.72 2.43
N ALA A 546 19.77 5.90 1.25
CA ALA A 546 21.14 5.50 0.96
C ALA A 546 22.20 6.48 1.50
N GLY A 547 21.78 7.59 2.14
CA GLY A 547 22.68 8.53 2.81
C GLY A 547 22.96 9.83 2.06
N ALA A 548 22.13 10.19 1.07
CA ALA A 548 22.24 11.50 0.43
C ALA A 548 21.80 12.60 1.42
N ASP A 549 22.60 13.65 1.59
CA ASP A 549 22.29 14.79 2.46
C ASP A 549 21.11 15.62 1.92
N VAL A 550 20.95 15.70 0.59
CA VAL A 550 19.85 16.40 -0.09
C VAL A 550 19.47 15.63 -1.35
N VAL A 551 18.18 15.43 -1.57
CA VAL A 551 17.63 14.86 -2.82
C VAL A 551 16.66 15.85 -3.44
N ALA A 552 16.89 16.25 -4.69
CA ALA A 552 15.99 17.12 -5.43
C ALA A 552 15.37 16.39 -6.62
N GLY A 553 14.05 16.35 -6.66
CA GLY A 553 13.27 15.89 -7.82
C GLY A 553 12.77 17.10 -8.62
N VAL A 554 13.17 17.21 -9.89
CA VAL A 554 12.76 18.30 -10.79
C VAL A 554 11.86 17.71 -11.87
N GLY A 555 10.63 18.21 -11.94
CA GLY A 555 9.65 17.84 -12.95
C GLY A 555 9.11 19.08 -13.69
N ALA A 556 8.40 18.85 -14.79
CA ALA A 556 7.84 19.94 -15.61
C ALA A 556 6.81 20.81 -14.86
N ALA A 557 6.11 20.24 -13.88
CA ALA A 557 5.06 20.94 -13.13
C ALA A 557 5.52 21.41 -11.75
N GLN A 558 6.51 20.74 -11.14
CA GLN A 558 6.95 21.04 -9.77
C GLN A 558 8.38 20.57 -9.53
N THR A 559 9.02 21.19 -8.54
CA THR A 559 10.29 20.73 -7.95
C THR A 559 10.04 20.39 -6.49
N ALA A 560 10.53 19.24 -6.04
CA ALA A 560 10.53 18.82 -4.64
C ALA A 560 11.97 18.65 -4.15
N VAL A 561 12.25 19.08 -2.91
CA VAL A 561 13.54 18.89 -2.26
C VAL A 561 13.32 18.18 -0.93
N PHE A 562 14.03 17.09 -0.72
CA PHE A 562 13.97 16.28 0.49
C PHE A 562 15.34 16.36 1.19
N ILE A 563 15.33 16.72 2.45
CA ILE A 563 16.53 16.83 3.29
C ILE A 563 16.31 15.90 4.48
N PRO A 564 17.02 14.78 4.55
CA PRO A 564 16.95 13.89 5.71
C PRO A 564 17.44 14.62 6.97
N GLY A 565 16.77 14.39 8.10
CA GLY A 565 17.15 14.95 9.38
C GLY A 565 15.97 15.56 10.14
N ASP A 566 16.22 15.93 11.40
CA ASP A 566 15.24 16.59 12.25
C ASP A 566 15.42 18.10 12.23
N ALA A 567 14.57 18.79 11.45
CA ALA A 567 14.51 20.25 11.40
C ALA A 567 13.39 20.83 12.29
N SER A 568 12.71 20.01 13.10
CA SER A 568 11.56 20.44 13.92
C SER A 568 11.92 21.50 14.98
N GLY A 569 13.17 21.55 15.40
CA GLY A 569 13.70 22.53 16.34
C GLY A 569 14.14 23.86 15.70
N ASP A 570 14.35 23.93 14.38
CA ASP A 570 14.84 25.12 13.67
C ASP A 570 13.91 25.59 12.55
N ILE A 571 12.68 25.91 12.89
CA ILE A 571 11.70 26.44 11.94
C ILE A 571 12.13 27.78 11.35
N GLU A 572 12.84 28.61 12.10
CA GLU A 572 13.36 29.89 11.58
C GLU A 572 14.43 29.68 10.52
N GLY A 573 15.34 28.74 10.72
CA GLY A 573 16.32 28.37 9.71
C GLY A 573 15.65 27.89 8.42
N VAL A 574 14.62 27.05 8.53
CA VAL A 574 13.81 26.60 7.39
C VAL A 574 13.14 27.78 6.68
N ILE A 575 12.50 28.70 7.43
CA ILE A 575 11.84 29.88 6.83
C ILE A 575 12.89 30.79 6.16
N ARG A 576 14.00 31.09 6.81
CA ARG A 576 15.07 31.93 6.23
C ARG A 576 15.61 31.35 4.94
N HIS A 577 15.85 30.03 4.93
CA HIS A 577 16.50 29.39 3.80
C HIS A 577 15.58 29.18 2.60
N TYR A 578 14.32 28.78 2.85
CA TYR A 578 13.38 28.37 1.77
C TYR A 578 12.26 29.34 1.52
N LEU A 579 11.88 30.18 2.49
CA LEU A 579 10.72 31.06 2.43
C LEU A 579 11.06 32.53 2.73
N GLY A 580 12.35 32.89 2.75
CA GLY A 580 12.82 34.21 3.13
C GLY A 580 12.41 35.33 2.16
N ASP A 581 12.11 35.02 0.92
CA ASP A 581 11.64 35.96 -0.13
C ASP A 581 10.11 36.07 -0.24
N MET A 582 9.38 35.49 0.74
CA MET A 582 7.92 35.62 0.84
C MET A 582 7.52 36.92 1.56
N ASP A 583 6.36 37.47 1.20
CA ASP A 583 5.76 38.60 1.92
C ASP A 583 5.07 38.13 3.20
N LEU A 584 4.50 36.92 3.17
CA LEU A 584 3.80 36.28 4.28
C LEU A 584 4.13 34.79 4.32
N VAL A 585 4.42 34.27 5.52
CA VAL A 585 4.54 32.84 5.79
C VAL A 585 3.43 32.42 6.73
N ILE A 586 2.62 31.47 6.32
CA ILE A 586 1.60 30.84 7.13
C ILE A 586 2.15 29.54 7.69
N THR A 587 2.13 29.36 9.02
CA THR A 587 2.41 28.07 9.63
C THR A 587 1.12 27.36 10.02
N GLU A 588 0.93 26.13 9.56
CA GLU A 588 -0.20 25.29 9.93
C GLU A 588 0.18 24.36 11.08
N GLY A 589 -0.52 24.47 12.21
CA GLY A 589 -0.41 23.50 13.31
C GLY A 589 0.64 23.83 14.39
N TYR A 590 1.43 24.88 14.27
CA TYR A 590 2.47 25.26 15.23
C TYR A 590 1.90 25.93 16.49
N LYS A 591 1.15 25.16 17.29
CA LYS A 591 0.36 25.66 18.44
C LYS A 591 1.22 26.28 19.55
N ARG A 592 2.40 25.74 19.80
CA ARG A 592 3.32 26.18 20.87
C ARG A 592 4.38 27.18 20.39
N GLY A 593 4.33 27.57 19.11
CA GLY A 593 5.26 28.53 18.53
C GLY A 593 5.04 29.95 19.06
N ARG A 594 6.10 30.77 18.93
CA ARG A 594 6.12 32.17 19.39
C ARG A 594 5.48 33.17 18.43
N TYR A 595 5.03 32.73 17.26
CA TYR A 595 4.47 33.63 16.25
C TYR A 595 3.03 34.02 16.59
N PRO A 596 2.58 35.23 16.15
CA PRO A 596 1.19 35.66 16.29
C PRO A 596 0.23 34.63 15.71
N LYS A 597 -0.88 34.39 16.38
CA LYS A 597 -1.80 33.29 16.05
C LYS A 597 -3.15 33.80 15.55
N ILE A 598 -3.68 33.15 14.51
CA ILE A 598 -5.08 33.21 14.14
C ILE A 598 -5.71 31.86 14.50
N GLU A 599 -6.67 31.89 15.40
CA GLU A 599 -7.40 30.67 15.77
C GLU A 599 -8.64 30.52 14.91
N VAL A 600 -8.82 29.32 14.33
CA VAL A 600 -10.06 28.90 13.67
C VAL A 600 -10.87 28.10 14.67
N TYR A 601 -11.99 28.68 15.13
CA TYR A 601 -12.86 28.12 16.16
C TYR A 601 -14.24 27.81 15.60
N ARG A 602 -14.83 26.67 16.03
CA ARG A 602 -16.21 26.29 15.77
C ARG A 602 -16.92 25.91 17.06
N SER A 603 -18.07 26.48 17.28
CA SER A 603 -18.86 26.25 18.49
C SER A 603 -19.32 24.79 18.67
N GLU A 604 -19.63 24.11 17.59
CA GLU A 604 -20.02 22.68 17.60
C GLU A 604 -18.96 21.77 18.22
N TRP A 605 -17.66 22.09 18.04
CA TRP A 605 -16.57 21.27 18.56
C TRP A 605 -16.26 21.51 20.03
N ALA A 606 -16.63 22.66 20.55
CA ALA A 606 -16.50 22.96 21.98
C ALA A 606 -17.44 22.09 22.84
N ALA A 607 -18.57 21.64 22.28
CA ALA A 607 -19.59 20.83 22.98
C ALA A 607 -19.27 19.31 22.96
N VAL A 608 -18.45 18.81 22.01
CA VAL A 608 -18.27 17.37 21.77
C VAL A 608 -17.25 16.72 22.70
N ASP A 609 -16.24 17.47 23.18
CA ASP A 609 -15.04 16.87 23.83
C ASP A 609 -14.98 17.04 25.36
N GLY A 610 -16.00 17.64 26.01
CA GLY A 610 -15.99 17.85 27.48
C GLY A 610 -14.82 18.74 27.98
N ARG A 611 -14.06 19.34 27.06
CA ARG A 611 -12.93 20.23 27.34
C ARG A 611 -13.39 21.67 27.31
N GLY A 612 -14.21 22.08 28.21
CA GLY A 612 -14.71 23.43 28.47
C GLY A 612 -14.76 24.38 27.25
N ALA A 613 -15.81 25.13 27.05
CA ALA A 613 -16.04 26.07 25.95
C ALA A 613 -14.99 27.22 25.93
N GLY A 614 -13.71 26.90 25.61
CA GLY A 614 -12.60 27.85 25.62
C GLY A 614 -11.78 27.83 24.33
N LEU A 615 -11.24 28.97 23.97
CA LEU A 615 -10.26 29.12 22.89
C LEU A 615 -8.99 28.31 23.23
N LEU A 616 -8.32 27.85 22.19
CA LEU A 616 -7.05 27.15 22.28
C LEU A 616 -5.92 28.10 22.72
N CYS A 617 -5.98 29.36 22.24
CA CYS A 617 -5.00 30.39 22.50
C CYS A 617 -5.47 31.37 23.59
N ARG A 618 -4.53 31.88 24.34
CA ARG A 618 -4.77 33.00 25.24
C ARG A 618 -4.99 34.29 24.42
N PRO A 619 -5.80 35.25 24.95
CA PRO A 619 -6.04 36.50 24.21
C PRO A 619 -4.78 37.28 23.85
N ASP A 620 -3.73 37.21 24.65
CA ASP A 620 -2.44 37.89 24.41
C ASP A 620 -1.63 37.25 23.27
N GLU A 621 -1.95 36.04 22.85
CA GLU A 621 -1.31 35.33 21.72
C GLU A 621 -2.09 35.48 20.41
N LEU A 622 -3.36 35.96 20.48
CA LEU A 622 -4.25 36.05 19.33
C LEU A 622 -4.02 37.33 18.52
N LEU A 623 -3.75 37.14 17.24
CA LEU A 623 -3.76 38.21 16.23
C LEU A 623 -5.18 38.48 15.72
N ALA A 624 -5.97 37.42 15.54
CA ALA A 624 -7.37 37.45 15.15
C ALA A 624 -8.06 36.13 15.50
N LEU A 625 -9.38 36.14 15.54
CA LEU A 625 -10.22 34.95 15.66
C LEU A 625 -11.07 34.78 14.40
N VAL A 626 -11.17 33.56 13.88
CA VAL A 626 -12.09 33.15 12.83
C VAL A 626 -13.09 32.15 13.42
N SER A 627 -14.38 32.50 13.45
CA SER A 627 -15.37 31.71 14.20
C SER A 627 -16.77 31.75 13.56
N ASP A 628 -17.57 30.72 13.84
CA ASP A 628 -19.00 30.65 13.53
C ASP A 628 -19.89 31.41 14.55
N VAL A 629 -19.30 31.85 15.65
CA VAL A 629 -20.00 32.60 16.72
C VAL A 629 -19.17 33.77 17.22
N THR A 630 -19.81 34.80 17.74
CA THR A 630 -19.11 35.91 18.37
C THR A 630 -18.63 35.47 19.78
N VAL A 631 -17.35 35.63 20.04
CA VAL A 631 -16.70 35.31 21.31
C VAL A 631 -16.34 36.61 22.04
N SER A 632 -16.51 36.67 23.36
CA SER A 632 -16.13 37.84 24.17
C SER A 632 -14.59 37.92 24.24
N LEU A 633 -14.01 38.84 23.49
CA LEU A 633 -12.57 39.12 23.42
C LEU A 633 -12.29 40.60 23.66
N PRO A 634 -11.06 40.99 24.02
CA PRO A 634 -10.63 42.38 24.03
C PRO A 634 -10.89 43.04 22.67
N ALA A 635 -11.37 44.28 22.68
CA ALA A 635 -11.80 45.03 21.48
C ALA A 635 -10.67 45.21 20.42
N ALA A 636 -9.40 45.02 20.80
CA ALA A 636 -8.25 45.11 19.91
C ALA A 636 -8.04 43.84 19.02
N ILE A 637 -8.76 42.74 19.33
CA ILE A 637 -8.60 41.48 18.56
C ILE A 637 -9.78 41.38 17.56
N PRO A 638 -9.49 41.50 16.24
CA PRO A 638 -10.53 41.38 15.24
C PRO A 638 -11.10 39.95 15.18
N GLN A 639 -12.40 39.86 14.91
CA GLN A 639 -13.13 38.62 14.74
C GLN A 639 -13.71 38.57 13.33
N PHE A 640 -13.59 37.43 12.67
CA PHE A 640 -14.07 37.17 11.31
C PHE A 640 -14.96 35.92 11.31
N GLY A 641 -15.93 35.90 10.42
CA GLY A 641 -16.72 34.69 10.13
C GLY A 641 -15.93 33.67 9.33
N LEU A 642 -16.35 32.40 9.38
CA LEU A 642 -15.70 31.28 8.68
C LEU A 642 -15.70 31.42 7.16
N GLU A 643 -16.60 32.22 6.58
CA GLU A 643 -16.70 32.48 5.14
C GLU A 643 -16.07 33.84 4.74
N GLU A 644 -15.52 34.59 5.69
CA GLU A 644 -14.95 35.93 5.45
C GLU A 644 -13.47 35.89 5.04
N ASN A 645 -13.09 34.94 4.16
CA ASN A 645 -11.71 34.72 3.73
C ASN A 645 -11.06 35.98 3.14
N ARG A 646 -11.85 36.77 2.37
CA ARG A 646 -11.39 38.03 1.76
C ARG A 646 -11.05 39.10 2.82
N ALA A 647 -11.86 39.22 3.87
CA ALA A 647 -11.59 40.17 4.96
C ALA A 647 -10.33 39.79 5.73
N VAL A 648 -10.13 38.49 6.00
CA VAL A 648 -8.90 37.97 6.63
C VAL A 648 -7.69 38.20 5.72
N ALA A 649 -7.81 38.00 4.40
CA ALA A 649 -6.73 38.26 3.45
C ALA A 649 -6.33 39.75 3.43
N GLN A 650 -7.32 40.67 3.43
CA GLN A 650 -7.07 42.12 3.49
C GLN A 650 -6.40 42.53 4.81
N PHE A 651 -6.82 41.96 5.92
CA PHE A 651 -6.21 42.16 7.22
C PHE A 651 -4.73 41.75 7.23
N LEU A 652 -4.43 40.54 6.74
CA LEU A 652 -3.05 40.03 6.64
C LEU A 652 -2.19 40.83 5.66
N ALA A 653 -2.75 41.25 4.53
CA ALA A 653 -2.07 42.10 3.55
C ALA A 653 -1.69 43.47 4.16
N GLY A 654 -2.58 44.07 4.95
CA GLY A 654 -2.28 45.30 5.68
C GLY A 654 -1.11 45.16 6.65
N LEU A 655 -1.02 44.01 7.35
CA LEU A 655 0.08 43.71 8.27
C LEU A 655 1.41 43.46 7.52
N ALA A 656 1.35 42.77 6.38
CA ALA A 656 2.53 42.52 5.55
C ALA A 656 3.12 43.83 4.98
N VAL A 657 2.28 44.75 4.50
CA VAL A 657 2.70 46.07 4.02
C VAL A 657 3.31 46.91 5.15
N ALA A 658 2.73 46.88 6.34
CA ALA A 658 3.27 47.60 7.51
C ALA A 658 4.67 47.09 7.94
N ARG A 659 5.04 45.86 7.54
CA ARG A 659 6.38 45.27 7.77
C ARG A 659 7.38 45.47 6.64
N GLY A 660 7.01 46.14 5.55
CA GLY A 660 7.92 46.45 4.43
C GLY A 660 7.80 45.50 3.23
N ALA A 661 6.69 44.77 3.09
CA ALA A 661 6.37 44.07 1.84
C ALA A 661 6.21 45.06 0.68
N SER A 662 6.54 44.64 -0.55
CA SER A 662 6.41 45.46 -1.77
C SER A 662 5.01 46.05 -1.88
N THR A 663 4.92 47.32 -2.25
CA THR A 663 3.64 48.03 -2.43
C THR A 663 2.70 47.25 -3.35
N LEU A 664 1.48 46.97 -2.85
CA LEU A 664 0.43 46.29 -3.59
C LEU A 664 0.10 47.10 -4.88
N PRO A 665 0.06 46.50 -6.08
CA PRO A 665 -0.41 47.17 -7.28
C PRO A 665 -1.91 47.40 -7.13
N GLY A 666 -2.32 48.68 -7.02
CA GLY A 666 -3.74 49.08 -7.06
C GLY A 666 -4.24 49.96 -5.92
N ARG A 667 -3.46 50.95 -5.44
CA ARG A 667 -3.96 52.17 -4.81
C ARG A 667 -3.33 53.39 -5.47
N ALA A 668 -3.97 53.88 -6.51
CA ALA A 668 -3.95 55.27 -6.96
C ALA A 668 -5.36 55.79 -6.88
#